data_eb0b71fc195221294f85109a8e3fcacc
#
_entry.id   eb0b71fc195221294f85109a8e3fcacc
#
_cell.length_a   1.000
_cell.length_b   1.000
_cell.length_c   1.000
_cell.angle_alpha   90.00
_cell.angle_beta   90.00
_cell.angle_gamma   90.00
#
_symmetry.space_group_name_H-M   'P 1'
#
loop_
_entity.id
_entity.type
_entity.pdbx_description
1 polymer ?
#
loop_
_entity_poly.entity_id
_entity_poly.type
_entity_poly.pdbx_seq_one_letter_code
_entity_poly.pdbx_strand_id
1 'polypeptide(L)'
;MAPADPSLVLAAVGAPVVAGLATLLIPRAQNLARVLLAACGPAASLLLLGVHLTRYGVAPNHAGTTAIDWVPSLHLDLSFLVDGLGAFFALLAAGVGVLIVFYSRGYFGNDASSLARFFPVLGFFTSSMLGVFLADHLLLTALFWELTSISSFLLIGWERDDETAVKGAMQAFFTTGFGGLALFGGVLLLGDTTGVWRWSDLVASASEIGSSGTVVAAFVLIFVGAASKSAQWPLHYWLPGAMLAPTPVSAFLHSATMVKAGVFLLGRLLPVFGLLTVWLPLVVAFGAVTMLLGAGLALRQHNLKLIFAYLTVSQLGLFVCMYGFGGVTDGHSRSAIDWDLSQIASHGLYKAPLFLIAGALAHRLGARRLPELFGLWHRGVSGSRVLVVVLLAASYALAGGPGTVSFVAKELFLGAAHHAAASHPALLVVVAMAVLAAACNVAIVVRLVATVFGWRLGVRDDLPGQDVVHGKDRWGPVLWVPAAGLVLVQYIGGLLPPVWNSVFRRLEVNVNDQAFTDGLPWLWEPFLHPGAPLAMSLAAIGLGVVLGCSQRMRGDIDDVHDRIYPVTYRLILQYGHRAFHGIQTGHLRHYLVFVFTLLLLGISWAAWIDPAMLRLPDGVAPFESLTGLLLGAVVCAAAIALPLVTERVVRVLVLGASGFAVVGLYLLYQAIDLALTQLMFEIISVLLFLLVLRLLPRLDRRPLIGRRPRLALAALVGITIGWMTLLAGHAADQRTNEAVTLGAFFEEHSLHGTEVTDGRGGEGRNIVNVILVDFRGFDTLGEITVLATAALGVWSMLPGRRRHRNDEGQPGTIAVEVER
;
A
#
# COMPACT_ATOMS: atom_id res chain seq x y z
N MET A 1 18.43 -11.28 -28.28
CA MET A 1 19.01 -10.83 -27.01
C MET A 1 18.83 -11.94 -26.00
N ALA A 2 19.80 -12.15 -25.10
CA ALA A 2 19.60 -13.08 -23.99
C ALA A 2 18.43 -12.59 -23.10
N PRO A 3 17.60 -13.48 -22.54
CA PRO A 3 16.53 -13.08 -21.65
C PRO A 3 17.12 -12.31 -20.47
N ALA A 4 16.45 -11.22 -20.06
CA ALA A 4 16.92 -10.38 -19.00
C ALA A 4 16.94 -11.16 -17.67
N ASP A 5 18.02 -11.04 -16.91
CA ASP A 5 18.19 -11.73 -15.62
C ASP A 5 17.31 -11.07 -14.55
N PRO A 6 16.32 -11.77 -13.99
CA PRO A 6 15.44 -11.21 -12.95
C PRO A 6 16.17 -10.90 -11.66
N SER A 7 17.32 -11.54 -11.39
CA SER A 7 18.08 -11.36 -10.15
C SER A 7 18.60 -9.93 -9.98
N LEU A 8 18.99 -9.27 -11.09
CA LEU A 8 19.43 -7.87 -11.06
C LEU A 8 18.30 -6.91 -10.64
N VAL A 9 17.10 -7.14 -11.17
CA VAL A 9 15.94 -6.30 -10.85
C VAL A 9 15.46 -6.59 -9.42
N LEU A 10 15.41 -7.86 -9.03
CA LEU A 10 15.08 -8.25 -7.65
C LEU A 10 16.08 -7.65 -6.64
N ALA A 11 17.37 -7.69 -6.94
CA ALA A 11 18.39 -7.05 -6.13
C ALA A 11 18.22 -5.52 -6.06
N ALA A 12 17.86 -4.87 -7.19
CA ALA A 12 17.59 -3.44 -7.22
C ALA A 12 16.36 -3.07 -6.36
N VAL A 13 15.31 -3.88 -6.38
CA VAL A 13 14.11 -3.70 -5.54
C VAL A 13 14.43 -3.95 -4.08
N GLY A 14 15.23 -4.98 -3.76
CA GLY A 14 15.55 -5.37 -2.39
C GLY A 14 16.62 -4.51 -1.71
N ALA A 15 17.51 -3.85 -2.47
CA ALA A 15 18.66 -3.12 -1.92
C ALA A 15 18.29 -2.05 -0.86
N PRO A 16 17.23 -1.21 -1.02
CA PRO A 16 16.91 -0.21 -0.02
C PRO A 16 16.45 -0.79 1.32
N VAL A 17 15.65 -1.88 1.32
CA VAL A 17 15.21 -2.51 2.57
C VAL A 17 16.36 -3.21 3.26
N VAL A 18 17.23 -3.89 2.52
CA VAL A 18 18.43 -4.56 3.08
C VAL A 18 19.37 -3.54 3.70
N ALA A 19 19.70 -2.47 2.97
CA ALA A 19 20.53 -1.38 3.49
C ALA A 19 19.88 -0.69 4.70
N GLY A 20 18.57 -0.44 4.65
CA GLY A 20 17.80 0.13 5.75
C GLY A 20 17.88 -0.74 7.01
N LEU A 21 17.62 -2.03 6.90
CA LEU A 21 17.71 -2.98 8.01
C LEU A 21 19.14 -3.11 8.54
N ALA A 22 20.14 -3.14 7.65
CA ALA A 22 21.55 -3.20 8.04
C ALA A 22 21.97 -2.00 8.90
N THR A 23 21.29 -0.84 8.79
CA THR A 23 21.56 0.32 9.68
C THR A 23 21.29 0.04 11.15
N LEU A 24 20.49 -0.97 11.49
CA LEU A 24 20.23 -1.39 12.87
C LEU A 24 21.47 -2.00 13.53
N LEU A 25 22.37 -2.56 12.74
CA LEU A 25 23.64 -3.14 13.20
C LEU A 25 24.70 -2.08 13.51
N ILE A 26 24.51 -0.84 13.06
CA ILE A 26 25.47 0.25 13.27
C ILE A 26 25.35 0.80 14.69
N PRO A 27 26.46 0.91 15.46
CA PRO A 27 26.47 1.48 16.80
C PRO A 27 25.89 2.90 16.84
N ARG A 28 25.19 3.26 17.93
CA ARG A 28 24.50 4.56 18.08
C ARG A 28 25.41 5.77 17.90
N ALA A 29 26.70 5.64 18.21
CA ALA A 29 27.68 6.73 18.07
C ALA A 29 28.06 7.04 16.61
N GLN A 30 27.80 6.12 15.67
CA GLN A 30 28.27 6.21 14.28
C GLN A 30 27.16 6.66 13.31
N ASN A 31 26.55 7.83 13.55
CA ASN A 31 25.45 8.33 12.73
C ASN A 31 25.84 8.54 11.26
N LEU A 32 27.07 8.94 10.95
CA LEU A 32 27.51 9.13 9.56
C LEU A 32 27.56 7.79 8.82
N ALA A 33 28.14 6.75 9.42
CA ALA A 33 28.20 5.42 8.83
C ALA A 33 26.77 4.88 8.56
N ARG A 34 25.84 5.13 9.51
CA ARG A 34 24.43 4.76 9.34
C ARG A 34 23.77 5.46 8.15
N VAL A 35 24.02 6.76 7.96
CA VAL A 35 23.51 7.53 6.81
C VAL A 35 24.10 7.03 5.50
N LEU A 36 25.41 6.80 5.46
CA LEU A 36 26.07 6.30 4.26
C LEU A 36 25.55 4.91 3.89
N LEU A 37 25.41 4.01 4.88
CA LEU A 37 24.82 2.67 4.63
C LEU A 37 23.37 2.76 4.13
N ALA A 38 22.54 3.62 4.73
CA ALA A 38 21.16 3.83 4.26
C ALA A 38 21.13 4.38 2.83
N ALA A 39 22.06 5.29 2.47
CA ALA A 39 22.16 5.85 1.12
C ALA A 39 22.64 4.82 0.09
N CYS A 40 23.43 3.82 0.50
CA CYS A 40 23.86 2.74 -0.39
C CYS A 40 22.68 1.95 -0.97
N GLY A 41 21.56 1.81 -0.25
CA GLY A 41 20.38 1.09 -0.75
C GLY A 41 19.82 1.68 -2.04
N PRO A 42 19.25 2.89 -2.01
CA PRO A 42 18.70 3.50 -3.21
C PRO A 42 19.80 3.82 -4.27
N ALA A 43 21.05 4.06 -3.87
CA ALA A 43 22.17 4.21 -4.80
C ALA A 43 22.50 2.89 -5.52
N ALA A 44 22.46 1.76 -4.81
CA ALA A 44 22.60 0.44 -5.43
C ALA A 44 21.45 0.14 -6.40
N SER A 45 20.21 0.53 -6.06
CA SER A 45 19.08 0.41 -6.98
C SER A 45 19.33 1.19 -8.28
N LEU A 46 19.80 2.44 -8.19
CA LEU A 46 20.18 3.23 -9.38
C LEU A 46 21.25 2.56 -10.22
N LEU A 47 22.30 2.05 -9.56
CA LEU A 47 23.41 1.38 -10.25
C LEU A 47 22.93 0.08 -10.93
N LEU A 48 22.20 -0.76 -10.22
CA LEU A 48 21.71 -2.05 -10.74
C LEU A 48 20.73 -1.85 -11.90
N LEU A 49 19.80 -0.89 -11.79
CA LEU A 49 18.92 -0.51 -12.89
C LEU A 49 19.71 0.10 -14.07
N GLY A 50 20.72 0.92 -13.80
CA GLY A 50 21.61 1.44 -14.84
C GLY A 50 22.38 0.32 -15.56
N VAL A 51 22.89 -0.66 -14.82
CA VAL A 51 23.54 -1.86 -15.40
C VAL A 51 22.54 -2.68 -16.20
N HIS A 52 21.32 -2.85 -15.70
CA HIS A 52 20.26 -3.56 -16.43
C HIS A 52 19.96 -2.86 -17.78
N LEU A 53 19.72 -1.55 -17.74
CA LEU A 53 19.42 -0.74 -18.94
C LEU A 53 20.59 -0.71 -19.93
N THR A 54 21.85 -0.74 -19.47
CA THR A 54 23.01 -0.78 -20.39
C THR A 54 23.25 -2.15 -21.01
N ARG A 55 22.89 -3.25 -20.30
CA ARG A 55 23.10 -4.62 -20.79
C ARG A 55 21.97 -5.14 -21.66
N TYR A 56 20.74 -4.86 -21.24
CA TYR A 56 19.54 -5.45 -21.84
C TYR A 56 18.68 -4.44 -22.59
N GLY A 57 18.94 -3.13 -22.39
CA GLY A 57 18.09 -2.07 -22.89
C GLY A 57 16.78 -1.96 -22.10
N VAL A 58 15.84 -1.24 -22.68
CA VAL A 58 14.44 -1.23 -22.24
C VAL A 58 13.75 -2.42 -22.90
N ALA A 59 12.84 -3.09 -22.18
CA ALA A 59 12.13 -4.27 -22.67
C ALA A 59 11.39 -3.94 -24.00
N PRO A 60 11.84 -4.47 -25.15
CA PRO A 60 11.18 -4.22 -26.41
C PRO A 60 9.84 -4.95 -26.43
N ASN A 61 8.81 -4.28 -26.89
CA ASN A 61 7.45 -4.85 -27.03
C ASN A 61 6.88 -5.44 -25.73
N HIS A 62 7.21 -4.84 -24.59
CA HIS A 62 6.75 -5.27 -23.27
C HIS A 62 7.13 -6.72 -22.88
N ALA A 63 8.19 -7.28 -23.45
CA ALA A 63 8.71 -8.57 -23.02
C ALA A 63 9.25 -8.47 -21.60
N GLY A 64 8.61 -9.16 -20.65
CA GLY A 64 9.04 -9.24 -19.26
C GLY A 64 10.38 -9.97 -19.09
N THR A 65 10.95 -9.92 -17.92
CA THR A 65 12.09 -10.76 -17.52
C THR A 65 11.66 -12.22 -17.38
N THR A 66 12.64 -13.14 -17.38
CA THR A 66 12.36 -14.51 -16.95
C THR A 66 11.78 -14.51 -15.55
N ALA A 67 10.69 -15.25 -15.36
CA ALA A 67 9.99 -15.35 -14.09
C ALA A 67 10.72 -16.32 -13.15
N ILE A 68 10.66 -16.04 -11.84
CA ILE A 68 11.01 -16.99 -10.79
C ILE A 68 9.70 -17.53 -10.22
N ASP A 69 9.44 -18.83 -10.34
CA ASP A 69 8.25 -19.44 -9.75
C ASP A 69 8.28 -19.28 -8.23
N TRP A 70 7.26 -18.63 -7.68
CA TRP A 70 7.13 -18.39 -6.24
C TRP A 70 6.01 -19.23 -5.63
N VAL A 71 4.78 -19.10 -6.15
CA VAL A 71 3.63 -19.89 -5.70
C VAL A 71 2.92 -20.45 -6.93
N PRO A 72 3.38 -21.62 -7.47
CA PRO A 72 2.85 -22.19 -8.70
C PRO A 72 1.35 -22.49 -8.65
N SER A 73 0.82 -22.89 -7.48
CA SER A 73 -0.62 -23.16 -7.28
C SER A 73 -1.53 -21.94 -7.47
N LEU A 74 -0.99 -20.74 -7.36
CA LEU A 74 -1.70 -19.47 -7.58
C LEU A 74 -1.25 -18.78 -8.87
N HIS A 75 -0.46 -19.45 -9.71
CA HIS A 75 0.19 -18.85 -10.88
C HIS A 75 0.96 -17.57 -10.56
N LEU A 76 1.43 -17.45 -9.31
CA LEU A 76 2.14 -16.26 -8.83
C LEU A 76 3.66 -16.48 -8.99
N ASP A 77 4.23 -15.67 -9.86
CA ASP A 77 5.66 -15.62 -10.12
C ASP A 77 6.27 -14.26 -9.74
N LEU A 78 7.58 -14.25 -9.48
CA LEU A 78 8.35 -13.03 -9.31
C LEU A 78 8.85 -12.61 -10.70
N SER A 79 7.98 -11.93 -11.44
CA SER A 79 8.30 -11.36 -12.75
C SER A 79 8.39 -9.83 -12.67
N PHE A 80 9.34 -9.28 -13.43
CA PHE A 80 9.60 -7.86 -13.46
C PHE A 80 9.59 -7.34 -14.91
N LEU A 81 9.12 -6.11 -15.08
CA LEU A 81 9.07 -5.39 -16.35
C LEU A 81 9.85 -4.09 -16.24
N VAL A 82 10.98 -4.01 -16.92
CA VAL A 82 11.82 -2.80 -17.00
C VAL A 82 11.59 -2.15 -18.36
N ASP A 83 10.40 -1.59 -18.54
CA ASP A 83 10.06 -0.75 -19.69
C ASP A 83 10.36 0.73 -19.41
N GLY A 84 10.17 1.60 -20.39
CA GLY A 84 10.45 3.03 -20.26
C GLY A 84 9.70 3.69 -19.11
N LEU A 85 8.42 3.35 -18.94
CA LEU A 85 7.56 3.88 -17.87
C LEU A 85 8.06 3.42 -16.49
N GLY A 86 8.23 2.11 -16.29
CA GLY A 86 8.69 1.53 -15.01
C GLY A 86 10.09 2.02 -14.65
N ALA A 87 11.03 2.00 -15.60
CA ALA A 87 12.40 2.47 -15.41
C ALA A 87 12.44 3.96 -15.00
N PHE A 88 11.65 4.82 -15.68
CA PHE A 88 11.57 6.24 -15.34
C PHE A 88 11.13 6.49 -13.90
N PHE A 89 10.03 5.88 -13.47
CA PHE A 89 9.52 6.06 -12.11
C PHE A 89 10.46 5.45 -11.06
N ALA A 90 11.06 4.30 -11.35
CA ALA A 90 12.01 3.65 -10.47
C ALA A 90 13.29 4.49 -10.28
N LEU A 91 13.86 5.02 -11.37
CA LEU A 91 15.03 5.90 -11.32
C LEU A 91 14.72 7.21 -10.58
N LEU A 92 13.55 7.80 -10.81
CA LEU A 92 13.11 9.01 -10.10
C LEU A 92 12.97 8.76 -8.60
N ALA A 93 12.34 7.64 -8.21
CA ALA A 93 12.16 7.27 -6.80
C ALA A 93 13.49 6.99 -6.11
N ALA A 94 14.36 6.20 -6.73
CA ALA A 94 15.66 5.88 -6.17
C ALA A 94 16.57 7.13 -6.09
N GLY A 95 16.57 7.97 -7.14
CA GLY A 95 17.38 9.20 -7.19
C GLY A 95 16.98 10.20 -6.10
N VAL A 96 15.70 10.49 -5.98
CA VAL A 96 15.20 11.35 -4.89
C VAL A 96 15.43 10.68 -3.53
N GLY A 97 15.28 9.35 -3.44
CA GLY A 97 15.53 8.58 -2.23
C GLY A 97 16.92 8.78 -1.64
N VAL A 98 17.97 8.77 -2.49
CA VAL A 98 19.35 9.07 -2.06
C VAL A 98 19.43 10.46 -1.41
N LEU A 99 18.83 11.48 -2.05
CA LEU A 99 18.87 12.86 -1.54
C LEU A 99 18.09 13.01 -0.23
N ILE A 100 16.99 12.30 -0.07
CA ILE A 100 16.18 12.28 1.16
C ILE A 100 16.96 11.66 2.33
N VAL A 101 17.73 10.59 2.10
CA VAL A 101 18.57 10.00 3.15
C VAL A 101 19.60 11.03 3.67
N PHE A 102 20.27 11.75 2.78
CA PHE A 102 21.20 12.81 3.20
C PHE A 102 20.49 13.96 3.90
N TYR A 103 19.37 14.43 3.39
CA TYR A 103 18.57 15.48 4.03
C TYR A 103 18.10 15.08 5.43
N SER A 104 17.73 13.80 5.63
CA SER A 104 17.26 13.29 6.92
C SER A 104 18.34 13.41 8.01
N ARG A 105 19.61 13.31 7.65
CA ARG A 105 20.74 13.57 8.58
C ARG A 105 20.69 15.00 9.14
N GLY A 106 20.44 15.98 8.27
CA GLY A 106 20.30 17.38 8.69
C GLY A 106 19.03 17.61 9.51
N TYR A 107 17.92 16.95 9.14
CA TYR A 107 16.63 17.12 9.78
C TYR A 107 16.58 16.55 11.20
N PHE A 108 17.01 15.30 11.41
CA PHE A 108 17.05 14.65 12.72
C PHE A 108 18.29 15.01 13.54
N GLY A 109 19.28 15.67 12.94
CA GLY A 109 20.49 16.08 13.63
C GLY A 109 21.29 14.90 14.19
N ASN A 110 21.61 14.94 15.48
CA ASN A 110 22.36 13.89 16.19
C ASN A 110 21.48 12.85 16.90
N ASP A 111 20.16 12.89 16.70
CA ASP A 111 19.29 11.89 17.29
C ASP A 111 19.47 10.52 16.62
N ALA A 112 20.37 9.73 17.23
CA ALA A 112 20.68 8.39 16.76
C ALA A 112 19.50 7.43 16.86
N SER A 113 18.59 7.65 17.81
CA SER A 113 17.42 6.80 18.02
C SER A 113 16.40 6.97 16.90
N SER A 114 16.15 8.22 16.49
CA SER A 114 15.26 8.54 15.37
C SER A 114 15.85 8.03 14.06
N LEU A 115 17.13 8.26 13.77
CA LEU A 115 17.77 7.77 12.55
C LEU A 115 17.76 6.24 12.45
N ALA A 116 18.00 5.54 13.58
CA ALA A 116 18.00 4.07 13.61
C ALA A 116 16.63 3.45 13.30
N ARG A 117 15.54 4.12 13.68
CA ARG A 117 14.16 3.67 13.35
C ARG A 117 13.72 4.13 11.97
N PHE A 118 14.17 5.31 11.53
CA PHE A 118 13.74 5.95 10.30
C PHE A 118 14.22 5.22 9.04
N PHE A 119 15.51 4.89 8.95
CA PHE A 119 16.07 4.31 7.74
C PHE A 119 15.54 2.92 7.37
N PRO A 120 15.29 1.99 8.31
CA PRO A 120 14.62 0.73 7.98
C PRO A 120 13.24 0.93 7.34
N VAL A 121 12.41 1.82 7.90
CA VAL A 121 11.07 2.09 7.37
C VAL A 121 11.14 2.83 6.04
N LEU A 122 12.06 3.80 5.89
CA LEU A 122 12.29 4.48 4.62
C LEU A 122 12.79 3.52 3.54
N GLY A 123 13.71 2.61 3.89
CA GLY A 123 14.21 1.56 2.99
C GLY A 123 13.09 0.61 2.55
N PHE A 124 12.27 0.16 3.50
CA PHE A 124 11.10 -0.67 3.21
C PHE A 124 10.11 0.04 2.28
N PHE A 125 9.79 1.31 2.54
CA PHE A 125 8.93 2.10 1.66
C PHE A 125 9.54 2.26 0.25
N THR A 126 10.84 2.55 0.15
CA THR A 126 11.53 2.70 -1.15
C THR A 126 11.50 1.41 -1.94
N SER A 127 11.82 0.26 -1.31
CA SER A 127 11.72 -1.06 -1.94
C SER A 127 10.31 -1.37 -2.42
N SER A 128 9.30 -1.10 -1.58
CA SER A 128 7.90 -1.30 -1.96
C SER A 128 7.50 -0.47 -3.18
N MET A 129 7.97 0.80 -3.25
CA MET A 129 7.72 1.66 -4.41
C MET A 129 8.41 1.17 -5.68
N LEU A 130 9.66 0.71 -5.58
CA LEU A 130 10.36 0.11 -6.71
C LEU A 130 9.64 -1.15 -7.19
N GLY A 131 9.13 -1.96 -6.26
CA GLY A 131 8.31 -3.13 -6.57
C GLY A 131 7.02 -2.76 -7.34
N VAL A 132 6.29 -1.71 -6.93
CA VAL A 132 5.11 -1.22 -7.66
C VAL A 132 5.45 -0.84 -9.10
N PHE A 133 6.60 -0.17 -9.33
CA PHE A 133 6.98 0.33 -10.64
C PHE A 133 7.53 -0.75 -11.59
N LEU A 134 8.11 -1.81 -11.02
CA LEU A 134 8.83 -2.82 -11.79
C LEU A 134 8.16 -4.20 -11.80
N ALA A 135 7.15 -4.45 -10.96
CA ALA A 135 6.42 -5.73 -10.99
C ALA A 135 5.68 -5.90 -12.31
N ASP A 136 5.81 -7.07 -12.93
CA ASP A 136 5.07 -7.46 -14.13
C ASP A 136 3.79 -8.22 -13.79
N HIS A 137 3.79 -9.02 -12.72
CA HIS A 137 2.62 -9.78 -12.32
C HIS A 137 1.58 -8.90 -11.61
N LEU A 138 0.29 -9.06 -11.95
CA LEU A 138 -0.83 -8.27 -11.41
C LEU A 138 -0.92 -8.36 -9.88
N LEU A 139 -0.86 -9.58 -9.32
CA LEU A 139 -0.91 -9.80 -7.87
C LEU A 139 0.34 -9.30 -7.16
N LEU A 140 1.51 -9.41 -7.79
CA LEU A 140 2.76 -8.87 -7.25
C LEU A 140 2.71 -7.35 -7.15
N THR A 141 2.14 -6.68 -8.17
CA THR A 141 1.88 -5.24 -8.14
C THR A 141 0.95 -4.87 -6.98
N ALA A 142 -0.16 -5.63 -6.78
CA ALA A 142 -1.09 -5.40 -5.68
C ALA A 142 -0.42 -5.63 -4.31
N LEU A 143 0.44 -6.64 -4.17
CA LEU A 143 1.22 -6.87 -2.96
C LEU A 143 2.12 -5.69 -2.62
N PHE A 144 2.96 -5.24 -3.56
CA PHE A 144 3.81 -4.09 -3.35
C PHE A 144 3.02 -2.81 -3.10
N TRP A 145 1.83 -2.69 -3.71
CA TRP A 145 0.91 -1.59 -3.46
C TRP A 145 0.49 -1.52 -2.00
N GLU A 146 0.12 -2.63 -1.38
CA GLU A 146 -0.23 -2.68 0.04
C GLU A 146 0.98 -2.47 0.95
N LEU A 147 2.15 -3.00 0.60
CA LEU A 147 3.39 -2.73 1.34
C LEU A 147 3.73 -1.23 1.36
N THR A 148 3.40 -0.48 0.28
CA THR A 148 3.54 0.99 0.31
C THR A 148 2.53 1.66 1.24
N SER A 149 1.30 1.12 1.39
CA SER A 149 0.30 1.64 2.33
C SER A 149 0.76 1.48 3.77
N ILE A 150 1.26 0.29 4.13
CA ILE A 150 1.77 -0.02 5.47
C ILE A 150 3.01 0.84 5.81
N SER A 151 3.99 0.87 4.92
CA SER A 151 5.24 1.61 5.15
C SER A 151 5.01 3.12 5.22
N SER A 152 4.11 3.68 4.40
CA SER A 152 3.74 5.09 4.46
C SER A 152 2.98 5.43 5.74
N PHE A 153 2.10 4.55 6.24
CA PHE A 153 1.44 4.71 7.53
C PHE A 153 2.46 4.87 8.66
N LEU A 154 3.51 4.01 8.70
CA LEU A 154 4.58 4.09 9.69
C LEU A 154 5.41 5.37 9.57
N LEU A 155 5.59 5.89 8.35
CA LEU A 155 6.33 7.14 8.11
C LEU A 155 5.49 8.39 8.44
N ILE A 156 4.19 8.40 8.15
CA ILE A 156 3.29 9.53 8.42
C ILE A 156 3.04 9.63 9.91
N GLY A 157 2.76 8.52 10.59
CA GLY A 157 2.55 8.43 12.04
C GLY A 157 3.86 8.37 12.84
N TRP A 158 4.92 9.04 12.38
CA TRP A 158 6.23 9.02 13.01
C TRP A 158 6.22 9.52 14.47
N GLU A 159 5.53 10.63 14.71
CA GLU A 159 5.32 11.22 16.02
C GLU A 159 4.13 10.54 16.70
N ARG A 160 4.39 9.41 17.37
CA ARG A 160 3.35 8.53 17.95
C ARG A 160 2.60 9.18 19.11
N ASP A 161 3.23 10.13 19.79
CA ASP A 161 2.66 10.85 20.93
C ASP A 161 1.78 12.03 20.49
N ASP A 162 1.81 12.42 19.21
CA ASP A 162 0.93 13.44 18.65
C ASP A 162 -0.33 12.78 18.06
N GLU A 163 -1.45 12.93 18.75
CA GLU A 163 -2.75 12.41 18.33
C GLU A 163 -3.15 12.88 16.93
N THR A 164 -2.75 14.09 16.55
CA THR A 164 -3.07 14.65 15.23
C THR A 164 -2.27 13.98 14.13
N ALA A 165 -1.00 13.66 14.39
CA ALA A 165 -0.14 12.90 13.48
C ALA A 165 -0.65 11.46 13.30
N VAL A 166 -1.03 10.80 14.40
CA VAL A 166 -1.62 9.45 14.36
C VAL A 166 -2.93 9.46 13.58
N LYS A 167 -3.79 10.46 13.80
CA LYS A 167 -5.06 10.61 13.06
C LYS A 167 -4.81 10.82 11.55
N GLY A 168 -3.86 11.67 11.17
CA GLY A 168 -3.46 11.86 9.77
C GLY A 168 -2.93 10.58 9.12
N ALA A 169 -2.12 9.80 9.85
CA ALA A 169 -1.62 8.51 9.40
C ALA A 169 -2.75 7.48 9.19
N MET A 170 -3.68 7.38 10.15
CA MET A 170 -4.85 6.51 10.03
C MET A 170 -5.73 6.91 8.84
N GLN A 171 -5.93 8.22 8.64
CA GLN A 171 -6.69 8.75 7.51
C GLN A 171 -6.05 8.33 6.16
N ALA A 172 -4.72 8.45 6.05
CA ALA A 172 -3.99 8.01 4.88
C ALA A 172 -4.09 6.48 4.69
N PHE A 173 -3.89 5.71 5.76
CA PHE A 173 -3.94 4.25 5.71
C PHE A 173 -5.31 3.71 5.29
N PHE A 174 -6.39 4.19 5.93
CA PHE A 174 -7.74 3.74 5.57
C PHE A 174 -8.13 4.14 4.15
N THR A 175 -7.79 5.35 3.70
CA THR A 175 -8.13 5.78 2.35
C THR A 175 -7.37 4.99 1.29
N THR A 176 -6.05 4.82 1.47
CA THR A 176 -5.22 4.11 0.50
C THR A 176 -5.39 2.60 0.59
N GLY A 177 -5.68 2.04 1.77
CA GLY A 177 -5.99 0.62 1.96
C GLY A 177 -7.36 0.24 1.37
N PHE A 178 -8.40 1.07 1.56
CA PHE A 178 -9.67 0.89 0.85
C PHE A 178 -9.47 0.87 -0.67
N GLY A 179 -8.71 1.82 -1.20
CA GLY A 179 -8.35 1.83 -2.62
C GLY A 179 -7.53 0.62 -3.04
N GLY A 180 -6.63 0.14 -2.19
CA GLY A 180 -5.84 -1.05 -2.44
C GLY A 180 -6.66 -2.34 -2.47
N LEU A 181 -7.66 -2.46 -1.59
CA LEU A 181 -8.63 -3.56 -1.65
C LEU A 181 -9.45 -3.52 -2.96
N ALA A 182 -9.85 -2.34 -3.41
CA ALA A 182 -10.52 -2.18 -4.69
C ALA A 182 -9.59 -2.59 -5.85
N LEU A 183 -8.32 -2.14 -5.83
CA LEU A 183 -7.31 -2.57 -6.80
C LEU A 183 -7.14 -4.08 -6.81
N PHE A 184 -7.00 -4.69 -5.63
CA PHE A 184 -6.84 -6.14 -5.50
C PHE A 184 -8.05 -6.89 -6.10
N GLY A 185 -9.28 -6.47 -5.77
CA GLY A 185 -10.48 -7.02 -6.38
C GLY A 185 -10.52 -6.82 -7.90
N GLY A 186 -10.09 -5.66 -8.38
CA GLY A 186 -10.04 -5.33 -9.81
C GLY A 186 -9.03 -6.18 -10.58
N VAL A 187 -7.82 -6.40 -10.05
CA VAL A 187 -6.81 -7.24 -10.71
C VAL A 187 -7.18 -8.72 -10.68
N LEU A 188 -7.83 -9.20 -9.60
CA LEU A 188 -8.37 -10.55 -9.55
C LEU A 188 -9.44 -10.76 -10.62
N LEU A 189 -10.40 -9.84 -10.71
CA LEU A 189 -11.47 -9.89 -11.70
C LEU A 189 -10.93 -9.82 -13.14
N LEU A 190 -9.91 -8.99 -13.36
CA LEU A 190 -9.25 -8.87 -14.67
C LEU A 190 -8.51 -10.16 -15.05
N GLY A 191 -7.68 -10.70 -14.14
CA GLY A 191 -6.94 -11.93 -14.36
C GLY A 191 -7.84 -13.12 -14.61
N ASP A 192 -8.91 -13.27 -13.83
CA ASP A 192 -9.90 -14.34 -14.00
C ASP A 192 -10.65 -14.21 -15.33
N THR A 193 -11.09 -12.99 -15.69
CA THR A 193 -11.86 -12.76 -16.93
C THR A 193 -11.01 -12.92 -18.19
N THR A 194 -9.74 -12.52 -18.18
CA THR A 194 -8.86 -12.54 -19.36
C THR A 194 -7.97 -13.78 -19.42
N GLY A 195 -7.78 -14.50 -18.32
CA GLY A 195 -6.78 -15.55 -18.18
C GLY A 195 -5.33 -15.03 -18.16
N VAL A 196 -5.11 -13.72 -18.15
CA VAL A 196 -3.79 -13.06 -18.24
C VAL A 196 -3.43 -12.42 -16.92
N TRP A 197 -2.25 -12.80 -16.39
CA TRP A 197 -1.81 -12.36 -15.06
C TRP A 197 -0.59 -11.43 -15.07
N ARG A 198 -0.04 -11.09 -16.25
CA ARG A 198 1.11 -10.19 -16.42
C ARG A 198 0.74 -8.95 -17.21
N TRP A 199 1.29 -7.80 -16.81
CA TRP A 199 1.11 -6.53 -17.53
C TRP A 199 1.63 -6.58 -18.95
N SER A 200 2.80 -7.21 -19.15
CA SER A 200 3.40 -7.41 -20.47
C SER A 200 2.47 -8.14 -21.43
N ASP A 201 1.85 -9.22 -20.97
CA ASP A 201 0.95 -10.04 -21.76
C ASP A 201 -0.40 -9.34 -22.00
N LEU A 202 -0.91 -8.59 -20.98
CA LEU A 202 -2.12 -7.77 -21.13
C LEU A 202 -1.96 -6.70 -22.19
N VAL A 203 -0.80 -6.03 -22.26
CA VAL A 203 -0.54 -5.03 -23.28
C VAL A 203 -0.39 -5.70 -24.66
N ALA A 204 0.25 -6.87 -24.72
CA ALA A 204 0.39 -7.61 -25.98
C ALA A 204 -0.98 -8.08 -26.53
N SER A 205 -1.91 -8.46 -25.64
CA SER A 205 -3.27 -8.92 -26.00
C SER A 205 -4.33 -7.82 -25.95
N ALA A 206 -3.94 -6.54 -25.86
CA ALA A 206 -4.88 -5.42 -25.64
C ALA A 206 -6.00 -5.33 -26.70
N SER A 207 -5.72 -5.71 -27.95
CA SER A 207 -6.71 -5.74 -29.05
C SER A 207 -7.76 -6.86 -28.89
N GLU A 208 -7.46 -7.90 -28.10
CA GLU A 208 -8.31 -9.05 -27.88
C GLU A 208 -9.17 -8.90 -26.62
N ILE A 209 -8.78 -7.98 -25.72
CA ILE A 209 -9.50 -7.66 -24.50
C ILE A 209 -10.75 -6.86 -24.86
N GLY A 210 -11.88 -7.54 -24.88
CA GLY A 210 -13.16 -6.93 -25.20
C GLY A 210 -13.63 -5.92 -24.14
N SER A 211 -14.74 -5.22 -24.45
CA SER A 211 -15.37 -4.25 -23.53
C SER A 211 -16.54 -4.88 -22.74
N SER A 212 -16.36 -6.10 -22.22
CA SER A 212 -17.41 -6.77 -21.41
C SER A 212 -17.69 -6.01 -20.12
N GLY A 213 -18.85 -6.18 -19.55
CA GLY A 213 -19.22 -5.53 -18.27
C GLY A 213 -18.27 -5.89 -17.13
N THR A 214 -17.71 -7.10 -17.13
CA THR A 214 -16.70 -7.55 -16.15
C THR A 214 -15.37 -6.82 -16.33
N VAL A 215 -14.89 -6.63 -17.55
CA VAL A 215 -13.66 -5.85 -17.85
C VAL A 215 -13.84 -4.39 -17.44
N VAL A 216 -15.01 -3.80 -17.72
CA VAL A 216 -15.32 -2.42 -17.27
C VAL A 216 -15.34 -2.34 -15.73
N ALA A 217 -15.95 -3.31 -15.06
CA ALA A 217 -15.98 -3.36 -13.59
C ALA A 217 -14.56 -3.51 -13.01
N ALA A 218 -13.71 -4.38 -13.59
CA ALA A 218 -12.32 -4.52 -13.22
C ALA A 218 -11.55 -3.20 -13.37
N PHE A 219 -11.71 -2.52 -14.50
CA PHE A 219 -11.09 -1.20 -14.71
C PHE A 219 -11.55 -0.17 -13.68
N VAL A 220 -12.85 -0.07 -13.37
CA VAL A 220 -13.37 0.88 -12.39
C VAL A 220 -12.79 0.61 -11.00
N LEU A 221 -12.68 -0.66 -10.59
CA LEU A 221 -12.07 -1.04 -9.30
C LEU A 221 -10.57 -0.67 -9.26
N ILE A 222 -9.82 -0.95 -10.33
CA ILE A 222 -8.41 -0.56 -10.44
C ILE A 222 -8.27 0.96 -10.44
N PHE A 223 -9.17 1.68 -11.12
CA PHE A 223 -9.20 3.15 -11.12
C PHE A 223 -9.43 3.72 -9.72
N VAL A 224 -10.33 3.15 -8.92
CA VAL A 224 -10.53 3.55 -7.52
C VAL A 224 -9.24 3.40 -6.72
N GLY A 225 -8.49 2.29 -6.91
CA GLY A 225 -7.17 2.09 -6.35
C GLY A 225 -6.18 3.18 -6.74
N ALA A 226 -6.06 3.47 -8.03
CA ALA A 226 -5.21 4.52 -8.56
C ALA A 226 -5.60 5.91 -8.02
N ALA A 227 -6.90 6.24 -8.03
CA ALA A 227 -7.45 7.51 -7.56
C ALA A 227 -7.19 7.73 -6.06
N SER A 228 -7.28 6.69 -5.24
CA SER A 228 -7.02 6.80 -3.80
C SER A 228 -5.57 7.17 -3.49
N LYS A 229 -4.58 6.50 -4.10
CA LYS A 229 -3.16 6.83 -3.91
C LYS A 229 -2.75 8.14 -4.56
N SER A 230 -3.31 8.46 -5.73
CA SER A 230 -3.05 9.75 -6.40
C SER A 230 -3.96 10.88 -5.93
N ALA A 231 -4.57 10.72 -4.77
CA ALA A 231 -5.34 11.76 -4.08
C ALA A 231 -6.34 12.48 -5.00
N GLN A 232 -7.10 11.71 -5.81
CA GLN A 232 -8.16 12.26 -6.66
C GLN A 232 -9.40 12.57 -5.82
N TRP A 233 -10.10 13.64 -6.15
CA TRP A 233 -11.38 13.94 -5.53
C TRP A 233 -12.37 12.77 -5.76
N PRO A 234 -13.13 12.33 -4.73
CA PRO A 234 -13.22 12.84 -3.36
C PRO A 234 -12.18 12.25 -2.37
N LEU A 235 -11.28 11.37 -2.79
CA LEU A 235 -10.35 10.65 -1.94
C LEU A 235 -9.04 11.43 -1.63
N HIS A 236 -8.99 12.74 -1.89
CA HIS A 236 -7.77 13.56 -1.78
C HIS A 236 -7.39 14.00 -0.35
N TYR A 237 -8.35 13.98 0.58
CA TYR A 237 -8.26 14.58 1.90
C TYR A 237 -7.16 14.01 2.81
N TRP A 238 -6.70 12.78 2.57
CA TRP A 238 -5.62 12.20 3.35
C TRP A 238 -4.25 12.88 3.10
N LEU A 239 -4.07 13.45 1.91
CA LEU A 239 -2.78 14.04 1.51
C LEU A 239 -2.43 15.30 2.32
N PRO A 240 -3.33 16.28 2.51
CA PRO A 240 -3.10 17.37 3.48
C PRO A 240 -2.91 16.86 4.93
N GLY A 241 -3.67 15.85 5.36
CA GLY A 241 -3.52 15.20 6.67
C GLY A 241 -2.14 14.57 6.89
N ALA A 242 -1.52 14.06 5.83
CA ALA A 242 -0.17 13.50 5.86
C ALA A 242 0.96 14.55 6.05
N MET A 243 0.65 15.86 6.02
CA MET A 243 1.65 16.92 6.21
C MET A 243 2.19 17.04 7.64
N LEU A 244 1.59 16.34 8.59
CA LEU A 244 2.10 16.19 9.96
C LEU A 244 3.36 15.31 10.03
N ALA A 245 3.60 14.51 9.00
CA ALA A 245 4.82 13.73 8.85
C ALA A 245 6.11 14.59 8.90
N PRO A 246 7.25 14.00 9.31
CA PRO A 246 8.55 14.65 9.15
C PRO A 246 8.78 15.14 7.73
N THR A 247 9.43 16.28 7.58
CA THR A 247 9.61 16.90 6.25
C THR A 247 10.29 16.00 5.21
N PRO A 248 11.33 15.20 5.52
CA PRO A 248 11.90 14.27 4.55
C PRO A 248 10.87 13.27 4.02
N VAL A 249 9.93 12.81 4.88
CA VAL A 249 8.83 11.94 4.47
C VAL A 249 7.90 12.68 3.51
N SER A 250 7.40 13.87 3.92
CA SER A 250 6.50 14.67 3.07
C SER A 250 7.14 14.97 1.70
N ALA A 251 8.43 15.33 1.66
CA ALA A 251 9.15 15.59 0.43
C ALA A 251 9.22 14.34 -0.47
N PHE A 252 9.49 13.17 0.09
CA PHE A 252 9.63 11.92 -0.66
C PHE A 252 8.29 11.39 -1.19
N LEU A 253 7.29 11.29 -0.31
CA LEU A 253 5.98 10.76 -0.64
C LEU A 253 5.29 11.57 -1.74
N HIS A 254 5.42 12.90 -1.70
CA HIS A 254 4.64 13.80 -2.55
C HIS A 254 5.36 14.27 -3.81
N SER A 255 6.69 14.11 -3.90
CA SER A 255 7.44 14.53 -5.10
C SER A 255 7.73 13.40 -6.09
N ALA A 256 8.11 12.22 -5.60
CA ALA A 256 8.69 11.18 -6.46
C ALA A 256 8.04 9.80 -6.33
N THR A 257 7.25 9.53 -5.26
CA THR A 257 6.86 8.17 -4.92
C THR A 257 5.35 7.98 -4.78
N MET A 258 4.82 7.80 -3.58
CA MET A 258 3.50 7.28 -3.24
C MET A 258 2.36 7.86 -4.10
N VAL A 259 2.27 9.19 -4.16
CA VAL A 259 1.16 9.86 -4.87
C VAL A 259 1.22 9.69 -6.40
N LYS A 260 2.38 9.30 -6.92
CA LYS A 260 2.58 9.00 -8.34
C LYS A 260 2.30 7.54 -8.70
N ALA A 261 2.11 6.66 -7.73
CA ALA A 261 1.81 5.25 -7.99
C ALA A 261 0.52 5.07 -8.80
N GLY A 262 -0.54 5.82 -8.49
CA GLY A 262 -1.78 5.76 -9.26
C GLY A 262 -1.64 6.40 -10.65
N VAL A 263 -0.87 7.47 -10.78
CA VAL A 263 -0.51 8.07 -12.08
C VAL A 263 0.26 7.06 -12.92
N PHE A 264 1.27 6.39 -12.36
CA PHE A 264 2.00 5.31 -13.01
C PHE A 264 1.08 4.18 -13.47
N LEU A 265 0.16 3.75 -12.59
CA LEU A 265 -0.77 2.67 -12.90
C LEU A 265 -1.70 3.05 -14.06
N LEU A 266 -2.20 4.29 -14.11
CA LEU A 266 -3.01 4.77 -15.24
C LEU A 266 -2.20 4.80 -16.55
N GLY A 267 -0.93 5.21 -16.52
CA GLY A 267 -0.04 5.11 -17.66
C GLY A 267 0.14 3.67 -18.15
N ARG A 268 0.25 2.72 -17.22
CA ARG A 268 0.34 1.27 -17.51
C ARG A 268 -0.96 0.71 -18.12
N LEU A 269 -2.11 1.23 -17.67
CA LEU A 269 -3.44 0.81 -18.14
C LEU A 269 -3.87 1.43 -19.46
N LEU A 270 -3.30 2.59 -19.84
CA LEU A 270 -3.70 3.32 -21.04
C LEU A 270 -3.66 2.47 -22.33
N PRO A 271 -2.63 1.66 -22.61
CA PRO A 271 -2.59 0.81 -23.79
C PRO A 271 -3.71 -0.26 -23.84
N VAL A 272 -4.16 -0.70 -22.65
CA VAL A 272 -5.16 -1.77 -22.52
C VAL A 272 -6.58 -1.21 -22.52
N PHE A 273 -6.82 -0.14 -21.74
CA PHE A 273 -8.18 0.37 -21.47
C PHE A 273 -8.47 1.73 -22.10
N GLY A 274 -7.51 2.37 -22.75
CA GLY A 274 -7.67 3.71 -23.34
C GLY A 274 -8.81 3.82 -24.36
N LEU A 275 -9.19 2.71 -25.00
CA LEU A 275 -10.31 2.63 -25.96
C LEU A 275 -11.67 2.34 -25.31
N LEU A 276 -11.74 2.06 -24.00
CA LEU A 276 -13.01 1.87 -23.31
C LEU A 276 -13.80 3.19 -23.28
N THR A 277 -15.09 3.11 -23.59
CA THR A 277 -15.99 4.28 -23.57
C THR A 277 -16.04 5.01 -22.23
N VAL A 278 -15.77 4.29 -21.12
CA VAL A 278 -15.74 4.82 -19.76
C VAL A 278 -14.41 5.47 -19.39
N TRP A 279 -13.33 5.22 -20.16
CA TRP A 279 -11.97 5.75 -19.88
C TRP A 279 -11.96 7.27 -19.89
N LEU A 280 -12.27 7.86 -21.01
CA LEU A 280 -12.21 9.31 -21.21
C LEU A 280 -13.05 10.09 -20.18
N PRO A 281 -14.36 9.83 -20.01
CA PRO A 281 -15.18 10.60 -19.08
C PRO A 281 -14.74 10.41 -17.63
N LEU A 282 -14.32 9.21 -17.21
CA LEU A 282 -13.93 8.91 -15.84
C LEU A 282 -12.59 9.58 -15.51
N VAL A 283 -11.55 9.35 -16.33
CA VAL A 283 -10.20 9.84 -16.07
C VAL A 283 -10.13 11.36 -16.17
N VAL A 284 -10.77 11.94 -17.22
CA VAL A 284 -10.78 13.40 -17.43
C VAL A 284 -11.60 14.11 -16.35
N ALA A 285 -12.80 13.64 -16.03
CA ALA A 285 -13.66 14.31 -15.05
C ALA A 285 -13.02 14.34 -13.65
N PHE A 286 -12.54 13.17 -13.15
CA PHE A 286 -11.87 13.11 -11.85
C PHE A 286 -10.59 13.94 -11.83
N GLY A 287 -9.77 13.85 -12.90
CA GLY A 287 -8.55 14.63 -13.01
C GLY A 287 -8.79 16.14 -13.05
N ALA A 288 -9.72 16.61 -13.87
CA ALA A 288 -10.02 18.03 -14.02
C ALA A 288 -10.61 18.65 -12.74
N VAL A 289 -11.58 17.97 -12.11
CA VAL A 289 -12.15 18.41 -10.82
C VAL A 289 -11.07 18.49 -9.75
N THR A 290 -10.23 17.46 -9.64
CA THR A 290 -9.12 17.41 -8.67
C THR A 290 -8.11 18.53 -8.92
N MET A 291 -7.75 18.77 -10.18
CA MET A 291 -6.82 19.83 -10.58
C MET A 291 -7.30 21.20 -10.14
N LEU A 292 -8.56 21.55 -10.44
CA LEU A 292 -9.10 22.87 -10.12
C LEU A 292 -9.34 23.06 -8.61
N LEU A 293 -9.89 22.04 -7.96
CA LEU A 293 -10.13 22.04 -6.51
C LEU A 293 -8.81 22.18 -5.74
N GLY A 294 -7.79 21.38 -6.08
CA GLY A 294 -6.49 21.46 -5.43
C GLY A 294 -5.84 22.85 -5.59
N ALA A 295 -5.90 23.44 -6.79
CA ALA A 295 -5.38 24.78 -7.04
C ALA A 295 -6.11 25.86 -6.22
N GLY A 296 -7.45 25.80 -6.17
CA GLY A 296 -8.28 26.71 -5.41
C GLY A 296 -8.07 26.65 -3.90
N LEU A 297 -7.95 25.41 -3.36
CA LEU A 297 -7.66 25.20 -1.93
C LEU A 297 -6.25 25.66 -1.57
N ALA A 298 -5.24 25.40 -2.41
CA ALA A 298 -3.87 25.85 -2.21
C ALA A 298 -3.77 27.38 -2.10
N LEU A 299 -4.52 28.10 -2.95
CA LEU A 299 -4.54 29.56 -2.95
C LEU A 299 -5.04 30.16 -1.64
N ARG A 300 -5.85 29.43 -0.88
CA ARG A 300 -6.46 29.87 0.38
C ARG A 300 -5.71 29.43 1.63
N GLN A 301 -4.65 28.64 1.49
CA GLN A 301 -3.84 28.18 2.62
C GLN A 301 -2.76 29.21 2.99
N HIS A 302 -2.39 29.19 4.29
CA HIS A 302 -1.27 29.97 4.82
C HIS A 302 -0.10 29.10 5.29
N ASN A 303 -0.35 27.85 5.66
CA ASN A 303 0.71 26.90 6.03
C ASN A 303 1.45 26.44 4.77
N LEU A 304 2.79 26.61 4.75
CA LEU A 304 3.63 26.28 3.59
C LEU A 304 3.49 24.82 3.14
N LYS A 305 3.50 23.88 4.09
CA LYS A 305 3.34 22.46 3.75
C LYS A 305 1.96 22.18 3.16
N LEU A 306 0.89 22.80 3.68
CA LEU A 306 -0.46 22.63 3.16
C LEU A 306 -0.62 23.29 1.78
N ILE A 307 -0.04 24.47 1.55
CA ILE A 307 0.02 25.08 0.21
C ILE A 307 0.62 24.08 -0.79
N PHE A 308 1.78 23.52 -0.46
CA PHE A 308 2.48 22.57 -1.34
C PHE A 308 1.74 21.23 -1.48
N ALA A 309 1.02 20.80 -0.45
CA ALA A 309 0.17 19.62 -0.49
C ALA A 309 -1.00 19.78 -1.48
N TYR A 310 -1.79 20.85 -1.34
CA TYR A 310 -2.91 21.09 -2.26
C TYR A 310 -2.44 21.39 -3.70
N LEU A 311 -1.29 22.04 -3.87
CA LEU A 311 -0.65 22.14 -5.19
C LEU A 311 -0.22 20.77 -5.73
N THR A 312 0.11 19.80 -4.86
CA THR A 312 0.37 18.42 -5.29
C THR A 312 -0.93 17.76 -5.73
N VAL A 313 -2.03 17.90 -4.97
CA VAL A 313 -3.37 17.42 -5.38
C VAL A 313 -3.72 17.98 -6.77
N SER A 314 -3.53 19.29 -6.98
CA SER A 314 -3.79 19.93 -8.27
C SER A 314 -2.97 19.31 -9.41
N GLN A 315 -1.68 19.11 -9.20
CA GLN A 315 -0.80 18.52 -10.23
C GLN A 315 -1.12 17.04 -10.49
N LEU A 316 -1.49 16.28 -9.46
CA LEU A 316 -1.94 14.91 -9.65
C LEU A 316 -3.24 14.84 -10.45
N GLY A 317 -4.15 15.78 -10.23
CA GLY A 317 -5.34 15.95 -11.07
C GLY A 317 -4.98 16.23 -12.52
N LEU A 318 -4.00 17.11 -12.77
CA LEU A 318 -3.46 17.36 -14.11
C LEU A 318 -2.93 16.06 -14.74
N PHE A 319 -2.09 15.29 -14.03
CA PHE A 319 -1.50 14.05 -14.55
C PHE A 319 -2.55 13.00 -14.89
N VAL A 320 -3.55 12.83 -14.03
CA VAL A 320 -4.68 11.93 -14.33
C VAL A 320 -5.43 12.41 -15.57
N CYS A 321 -5.75 13.70 -15.66
CA CYS A 321 -6.44 14.29 -16.81
C CYS A 321 -5.67 14.10 -18.12
N MET A 322 -4.33 14.19 -18.09
CA MET A 322 -3.45 13.99 -19.23
C MET A 322 -3.65 12.62 -19.87
N TYR A 323 -3.73 11.55 -19.08
CA TYR A 323 -3.97 10.20 -19.62
C TYR A 323 -5.36 10.05 -20.25
N GLY A 324 -6.31 10.89 -19.89
CA GLY A 324 -7.59 10.95 -20.57
C GLY A 324 -7.49 11.44 -22.03
N PHE A 325 -6.59 12.38 -22.32
CA PHE A 325 -6.39 12.87 -23.70
C PHE A 325 -5.74 11.82 -24.60
N GLY A 326 -4.92 10.92 -24.09
CA GLY A 326 -4.26 9.87 -24.86
C GLY A 326 -5.21 8.91 -25.58
N GLY A 327 -6.45 8.76 -25.10
CA GLY A 327 -7.48 7.95 -25.76
C GLY A 327 -8.20 8.66 -26.91
N VAL A 328 -7.96 9.98 -27.11
CA VAL A 328 -8.68 10.80 -28.12
C VAL A 328 -7.85 11.06 -29.38
N THR A 329 -6.52 10.96 -29.31
CA THR A 329 -5.61 11.19 -30.42
C THR A 329 -5.41 9.90 -31.21
N ASP A 330 -6.11 9.80 -32.33
CA ASP A 330 -5.94 8.89 -33.49
C ASP A 330 -5.15 7.58 -33.34
N GLY A 331 -5.51 6.73 -32.34
CA GLY A 331 -5.00 5.36 -32.27
C GLY A 331 -3.48 5.18 -32.04
N HIS A 332 -2.71 6.25 -32.02
CA HIS A 332 -1.27 6.23 -31.77
C HIS A 332 -1.00 6.57 -30.29
N SER A 333 -1.36 5.66 -29.42
CA SER A 333 -1.28 5.80 -27.97
C SER A 333 0.13 6.02 -27.39
N ARG A 334 1.17 6.01 -28.23
CA ARG A 334 2.56 6.26 -27.80
C ARG A 334 2.88 7.71 -27.57
N SER A 335 2.27 8.66 -28.30
CA SER A 335 2.57 10.08 -28.17
C SER A 335 2.11 10.74 -26.87
N ALA A 336 1.14 10.17 -26.17
CA ALA A 336 0.66 10.69 -24.88
C ALA A 336 1.67 10.47 -23.75
N ILE A 337 2.46 9.39 -23.79
CA ILE A 337 3.43 9.02 -22.73
C ILE A 337 4.63 9.95 -22.72
N ASP A 338 5.00 10.53 -23.84
CA ASP A 338 6.27 11.26 -24.03
C ASP A 338 6.32 12.60 -23.30
N TRP A 339 5.25 13.38 -23.37
CA TRP A 339 5.16 14.68 -22.70
C TRP A 339 4.74 14.56 -21.23
N ASP A 340 4.02 13.50 -20.87
CA ASP A 340 3.63 13.17 -19.49
C ASP A 340 4.83 13.01 -18.59
N LEU A 341 5.83 12.25 -19.02
CA LEU A 341 7.01 11.96 -18.20
C LEU A 341 7.83 13.23 -17.96
N SER A 342 7.88 14.17 -18.92
CA SER A 342 8.52 15.49 -18.70
C SER A 342 7.80 16.31 -17.62
N GLN A 343 6.46 16.30 -17.60
CA GLN A 343 5.67 16.94 -16.53
C GLN A 343 5.88 16.27 -15.17
N ILE A 344 5.89 14.94 -15.14
CA ILE A 344 6.07 14.15 -13.91
C ILE A 344 7.49 14.36 -13.36
N ALA A 345 8.51 14.37 -14.22
CA ALA A 345 9.89 14.66 -13.85
C ALA A 345 10.03 16.07 -13.29
N SER A 346 9.54 17.05 -14.04
CA SER A 346 9.54 18.45 -13.63
C SER A 346 8.90 18.66 -12.27
N HIS A 347 7.72 18.06 -12.05
CA HIS A 347 7.03 18.10 -10.75
C HIS A 347 7.92 17.56 -9.63
N GLY A 348 8.60 16.43 -9.84
CA GLY A 348 9.55 15.88 -8.87
C GLY A 348 10.67 16.86 -8.51
N LEU A 349 11.25 17.46 -9.56
CA LEU A 349 12.41 18.35 -9.46
C LEU A 349 12.13 19.69 -8.79
N TYR A 350 10.91 20.24 -8.83
CA TYR A 350 10.60 21.47 -8.10
C TYR A 350 9.84 21.20 -6.79
N LYS A 351 9.07 20.11 -6.68
CA LYS A 351 8.24 19.85 -5.51
C LYS A 351 9.06 19.38 -4.31
N ALA A 352 10.03 18.48 -4.53
CA ALA A 352 10.93 18.05 -3.47
C ALA A 352 11.68 19.25 -2.85
N PRO A 353 12.32 20.14 -3.63
CA PRO A 353 12.92 21.35 -3.07
C PRO A 353 11.97 22.23 -2.27
N LEU A 354 10.74 22.45 -2.75
CA LEU A 354 9.75 23.26 -2.04
C LEU A 354 9.45 22.71 -0.65
N PHE A 355 9.24 21.38 -0.52
CA PHE A 355 9.05 20.75 0.78
C PHE A 355 10.32 20.77 1.64
N LEU A 356 11.48 20.44 1.08
CA LEU A 356 12.74 20.42 1.80
C LEU A 356 13.08 21.81 2.37
N ILE A 357 12.89 22.85 1.58
CA ILE A 357 13.13 24.24 2.04
C ILE A 357 12.07 24.69 3.05
N ALA A 358 10.79 24.32 2.87
CA ALA A 358 9.76 24.61 3.90
C ALA A 358 10.13 23.95 5.24
N GLY A 359 10.65 22.72 5.23
CA GLY A 359 11.17 22.06 6.42
C GLY A 359 12.39 22.74 7.01
N ALA A 360 13.33 23.16 6.18
CA ALA A 360 14.52 23.90 6.63
C ALA A 360 14.15 25.25 7.27
N LEU A 361 13.16 25.98 6.70
CA LEU A 361 12.64 27.23 7.25
C LEU A 361 11.92 27.00 8.60
N ALA A 362 11.09 25.96 8.68
CA ALA A 362 10.41 25.59 9.91
C ALA A 362 11.39 25.21 11.03
N HIS A 363 12.42 24.42 10.72
CA HIS A 363 13.45 24.00 11.68
C HIS A 363 14.35 25.15 12.13
N ARG A 364 14.75 26.01 11.19
CA ARG A 364 15.73 27.05 11.45
C ARG A 364 15.13 28.32 12.03
N LEU A 365 13.97 28.73 11.52
CA LEU A 365 13.33 30.00 11.83
C LEU A 365 12.03 29.84 12.61
N GLY A 366 11.56 28.60 12.86
CA GLY A 366 10.22 28.36 13.39
C GLY A 366 9.10 28.71 12.41
N ALA A 367 9.44 29.19 11.20
CA ALA A 367 8.48 29.70 10.23
C ALA A 367 7.78 28.57 9.49
N ARG A 368 6.52 28.35 9.79
CA ARG A 368 5.64 27.35 9.17
C ARG A 368 4.58 27.98 8.26
N ARG A 369 4.24 29.24 8.49
CA ARG A 369 3.18 29.96 7.77
C ARG A 369 3.77 31.01 6.85
N LEU A 370 3.12 31.26 5.72
CA LEU A 370 3.55 32.24 4.73
C LEU A 370 3.74 33.64 5.33
N PRO A 371 2.86 34.19 6.19
CA PRO A 371 3.07 35.50 6.80
C PRO A 371 4.33 35.61 7.67
N GLU A 372 4.80 34.52 8.27
CA GLU A 372 6.02 34.49 9.10
C GLU A 372 7.30 34.74 8.28
N LEU A 373 7.23 34.55 6.97
CA LEU A 373 8.33 34.84 6.02
C LEU A 373 8.38 36.32 5.59
N PHE A 374 7.50 37.17 6.08
CA PHE A 374 7.42 38.59 5.64
C PHE A 374 8.74 39.35 5.84
N GLY A 375 9.31 39.85 4.76
CA GLY A 375 10.57 40.58 4.76
C GLY A 375 11.84 39.76 5.09
N LEU A 376 11.77 38.41 4.97
CA LEU A 376 12.87 37.50 5.33
C LEU A 376 14.17 37.80 4.57
N TRP A 377 14.08 38.29 3.32
CA TRP A 377 15.23 38.71 2.53
C TRP A 377 16.05 39.82 3.21
N HIS A 378 15.39 40.72 3.91
CA HIS A 378 16.00 41.92 4.55
C HIS A 378 16.37 41.72 6.02
N ARG A 379 15.86 40.64 6.68
CA ARG A 379 16.07 40.39 8.12
C ARG A 379 17.51 40.08 8.53
N GLY A 380 18.44 39.86 7.57
CA GLY A 380 19.86 39.66 7.87
C GLY A 380 20.20 38.35 8.57
N VAL A 381 19.27 37.38 8.64
CA VAL A 381 19.51 36.08 9.27
C VAL A 381 20.52 35.28 8.45
N SER A 382 21.61 34.83 9.10
CA SER A 382 22.68 34.09 8.44
C SER A 382 22.13 32.85 7.67
N GLY A 383 22.49 32.72 6.39
CA GLY A 383 22.08 31.61 5.50
C GLY A 383 20.61 31.62 5.06
N SER A 384 19.76 32.55 5.51
CA SER A 384 18.36 32.65 5.06
C SER A 384 18.26 33.00 3.56
N ARG A 385 19.19 33.82 3.05
CA ARG A 385 19.21 34.22 1.62
C ARG A 385 19.37 33.04 0.69
N VAL A 386 20.20 32.04 1.03
CA VAL A 386 20.35 30.83 0.21
C VAL A 386 19.05 30.03 0.18
N LEU A 387 18.39 29.83 1.35
CA LEU A 387 17.09 29.17 1.42
C LEU A 387 16.04 29.90 0.59
N VAL A 388 16.01 31.24 0.66
CA VAL A 388 15.11 32.08 -0.14
C VAL A 388 15.40 31.92 -1.63
N VAL A 389 16.67 31.97 -2.07
CA VAL A 389 17.01 31.80 -3.48
C VAL A 389 16.54 30.44 -4.01
N VAL A 390 16.81 29.36 -3.29
CA VAL A 390 16.36 28.00 -3.68
C VAL A 390 14.83 27.91 -3.69
N LEU A 391 14.14 28.50 -2.68
CA LEU A 391 12.69 28.56 -2.60
C LEU A 391 12.09 29.27 -3.80
N LEU A 392 12.62 30.45 -4.15
CA LEU A 392 12.12 31.25 -5.26
C LEU A 392 12.41 30.61 -6.63
N ALA A 393 13.59 29.99 -6.79
CA ALA A 393 13.94 29.28 -8.00
C ALA A 393 13.00 28.05 -8.20
N ALA A 394 12.74 27.27 -7.15
CA ALA A 394 11.78 26.16 -7.22
C ALA A 394 10.34 26.67 -7.48
N SER A 395 9.97 27.82 -6.91
CA SER A 395 8.65 28.43 -7.11
C SER A 395 8.49 29.00 -8.52
N TYR A 396 9.55 29.55 -9.12
CA TYR A 396 9.54 29.98 -10.51
C TYR A 396 9.30 28.81 -11.46
N ALA A 397 9.93 27.66 -11.20
CA ALA A 397 9.66 26.42 -11.94
C ALA A 397 8.20 25.94 -11.73
N LEU A 398 7.64 26.03 -10.51
CA LEU A 398 6.24 25.74 -10.22
C LEU A 398 5.29 26.60 -11.08
N ALA A 399 5.60 27.88 -11.30
CA ALA A 399 4.82 28.77 -12.17
C ALA A 399 4.99 28.43 -13.67
N GLY A 400 5.88 27.53 -14.02
CA GLY A 400 6.20 27.20 -15.42
C GLY A 400 6.94 28.34 -16.11
N GLY A 401 7.95 28.92 -15.42
CA GLY A 401 8.75 30.02 -15.95
C GLY A 401 9.70 29.55 -17.06
N PRO A 402 9.96 30.40 -18.10
CA PRO A 402 10.90 30.11 -19.18
C PRO A 402 12.29 29.71 -18.68
N GLY A 403 12.97 28.79 -19.38
CA GLY A 403 14.27 28.26 -18.96
C GLY A 403 14.18 27.10 -17.96
N THR A 404 13.00 26.60 -17.67
CA THR A 404 12.79 25.43 -16.81
C THR A 404 12.13 24.29 -17.60
N VAL A 405 12.34 23.04 -17.19
CA VAL A 405 11.62 21.89 -17.75
C VAL A 405 10.10 22.07 -17.61
N SER A 406 9.65 22.73 -16.54
CA SER A 406 8.22 23.02 -16.32
C SER A 406 7.59 23.88 -17.41
N PHE A 407 8.33 24.83 -17.95
CA PHE A 407 7.83 25.65 -19.06
C PHE A 407 7.54 24.80 -20.28
N VAL A 408 8.51 23.99 -20.67
CA VAL A 408 8.40 23.11 -21.84
C VAL A 408 7.25 22.15 -21.71
N ALA A 409 7.24 21.43 -20.59
CA ALA A 409 6.22 20.43 -20.32
C ALA A 409 4.80 21.05 -20.30
N LYS A 410 4.66 22.28 -19.77
CA LYS A 410 3.40 23.03 -19.78
C LYS A 410 2.98 23.42 -21.21
N GLU A 411 3.90 23.93 -22.05
CA GLU A 411 3.61 24.30 -23.43
C GLU A 411 3.18 23.08 -24.26
N LEU A 412 3.88 21.94 -24.11
CA LEU A 412 3.52 20.68 -24.73
C LEU A 412 2.11 20.21 -24.32
N PHE A 413 1.81 20.27 -23.00
CA PHE A 413 0.49 19.92 -22.49
C PHE A 413 -0.62 20.80 -23.07
N LEU A 414 -0.44 22.13 -23.04
CA LEU A 414 -1.45 23.05 -23.55
C LEU A 414 -1.65 22.88 -25.08
N GLY A 415 -0.57 22.56 -25.82
CA GLY A 415 -0.64 22.21 -27.21
C GLY A 415 -1.46 20.97 -27.47
N ALA A 416 -1.14 19.87 -26.77
CA ALA A 416 -1.86 18.60 -26.90
C ALA A 416 -3.35 18.75 -26.50
N ALA A 417 -3.61 19.45 -25.41
CA ALA A 417 -4.98 19.71 -24.95
C ALA A 417 -5.78 20.57 -25.93
N HIS A 418 -5.15 21.56 -26.59
CA HIS A 418 -5.77 22.38 -27.61
C HIS A 418 -6.11 21.56 -28.87
N HIS A 419 -5.20 20.69 -29.31
CA HIS A 419 -5.44 19.79 -30.43
C HIS A 419 -6.55 18.77 -30.13
N ALA A 420 -6.56 18.17 -28.94
CA ALA A 420 -7.63 17.27 -28.52
C ALA A 420 -8.99 17.98 -28.45
N ALA A 421 -9.02 19.25 -28.05
CA ALA A 421 -10.25 20.05 -27.98
C ALA A 421 -10.78 20.39 -29.38
N ALA A 422 -9.93 20.42 -30.43
CA ALA A 422 -10.39 20.60 -31.80
C ALA A 422 -11.24 19.41 -32.27
N SER A 423 -10.90 18.19 -31.86
CA SER A 423 -11.68 16.98 -32.16
C SER A 423 -12.89 16.80 -31.22
N HIS A 424 -12.76 17.25 -29.98
CA HIS A 424 -13.78 17.10 -28.93
C HIS A 424 -14.01 18.43 -28.22
N PRO A 425 -14.92 19.31 -28.71
CA PRO A 425 -15.13 20.67 -28.16
C PRO A 425 -15.44 20.73 -26.66
N ALA A 426 -16.02 19.68 -26.06
CA ALA A 426 -16.24 19.60 -24.62
C ALA A 426 -14.94 19.69 -23.78
N LEU A 427 -13.81 19.30 -24.37
CA LEU A 427 -12.49 19.40 -23.72
C LEU A 427 -11.99 20.84 -23.57
N LEU A 428 -12.59 21.82 -24.26
CA LEU A 428 -12.29 23.25 -24.05
C LEU A 428 -12.53 23.68 -22.60
N VAL A 429 -13.54 23.10 -21.95
CA VAL A 429 -13.80 23.33 -20.52
C VAL A 429 -12.61 22.89 -19.69
N VAL A 430 -12.04 21.73 -20.01
CA VAL A 430 -10.87 21.18 -19.30
C VAL A 430 -9.62 22.04 -19.54
N VAL A 431 -9.43 22.52 -20.76
CA VAL A 431 -8.36 23.48 -21.09
C VAL A 431 -8.50 24.76 -20.27
N ALA A 432 -9.72 25.31 -20.18
CA ALA A 432 -9.99 26.51 -19.34
C ALA A 432 -9.71 26.23 -17.86
N MET A 433 -10.10 25.07 -17.35
CA MET A 433 -9.77 24.64 -15.97
C MET A 433 -8.26 24.54 -15.74
N ALA A 434 -7.51 24.02 -16.72
CA ALA A 434 -6.05 23.92 -16.65
C ALA A 434 -5.37 25.30 -16.64
N VAL A 435 -5.83 26.23 -17.47
CA VAL A 435 -5.34 27.63 -17.47
C VAL A 435 -5.63 28.30 -16.13
N LEU A 436 -6.83 28.09 -15.56
CA LEU A 436 -7.19 28.64 -14.26
C LEU A 436 -6.35 28.01 -13.13
N ALA A 437 -6.08 26.72 -13.15
CA ALA A 437 -5.19 26.07 -12.19
C ALA A 437 -3.75 26.59 -12.30
N ALA A 438 -3.25 26.81 -13.54
CA ALA A 438 -1.95 27.43 -13.77
C ALA A 438 -1.91 28.88 -13.24
N ALA A 439 -3.00 29.65 -13.39
CA ALA A 439 -3.12 30.99 -12.81
C ALA A 439 -3.06 30.95 -11.27
N CYS A 440 -3.68 29.98 -10.62
CA CYS A 440 -3.56 29.80 -9.16
C CYS A 440 -2.11 29.50 -8.73
N ASN A 441 -1.36 28.68 -9.50
CA ASN A 441 0.06 28.43 -9.23
C ASN A 441 0.88 29.74 -9.29
N VAL A 442 0.68 30.54 -10.32
CA VAL A 442 1.32 31.86 -10.46
C VAL A 442 0.91 32.79 -9.30
N ALA A 443 -0.37 32.83 -8.93
CA ALA A 443 -0.85 33.63 -7.80
C ALA A 443 -0.15 33.28 -6.47
N ILE A 444 0.07 32.00 -6.21
CA ILE A 444 0.80 31.54 -5.01
C ILE A 444 2.25 31.99 -5.06
N VAL A 445 2.90 31.90 -6.23
CA VAL A 445 4.29 32.37 -6.41
C VAL A 445 4.38 33.89 -6.20
N VAL A 446 3.45 34.66 -6.74
CA VAL A 446 3.39 36.13 -6.53
C VAL A 446 3.25 36.45 -5.04
N ARG A 447 2.35 35.76 -4.32
CA ARG A 447 2.17 35.93 -2.86
C ARG A 447 3.45 35.58 -2.10
N LEU A 448 4.13 34.50 -2.45
CA LEU A 448 5.36 34.05 -1.82
C LEU A 448 6.50 35.06 -2.05
N VAL A 449 6.70 35.53 -3.28
CA VAL A 449 7.67 36.57 -3.62
C VAL A 449 7.39 37.85 -2.82
N ALA A 450 6.16 38.36 -2.89
CA ALA A 450 5.74 39.58 -2.18
C ALA A 450 6.01 39.48 -0.67
N THR A 451 5.68 38.32 -0.07
CA THR A 451 5.87 38.10 1.37
C THR A 451 7.36 38.08 1.74
N VAL A 452 8.18 37.35 0.98
CA VAL A 452 9.62 37.21 1.27
C VAL A 452 10.37 38.56 1.14
N PHE A 453 9.99 39.40 0.16
CA PHE A 453 10.56 40.73 -0.02
C PHE A 453 9.90 41.81 0.82
N GLY A 454 8.83 41.49 1.58
CA GLY A 454 8.14 42.42 2.45
C GLY A 454 7.30 43.46 1.69
N TRP A 455 6.85 43.11 0.46
CA TRP A 455 5.94 43.99 -0.29
C TRP A 455 4.53 43.92 0.32
N ARG A 456 4.03 45.08 0.73
CA ARG A 456 2.69 45.23 1.35
C ARG A 456 1.58 45.12 0.30
N LEU A 457 1.47 43.98 -0.38
CA LEU A 457 0.32 43.68 -1.21
C LEU A 457 -0.90 43.35 -0.32
N GLY A 458 -1.29 44.34 0.56
CA GLY A 458 -2.49 44.27 1.39
C GLY A 458 -2.46 43.27 2.54
N VAL A 459 -1.31 43.02 3.18
CA VAL A 459 -1.21 42.30 4.46
C VAL A 459 -1.70 43.22 5.58
N ARG A 460 -2.70 42.80 6.34
CA ARG A 460 -3.13 43.47 7.57
C ARG A 460 -1.99 43.43 8.59
N ASP A 461 -1.77 44.56 9.26
CA ASP A 461 -0.67 44.79 10.22
C ASP A 461 -0.79 44.00 11.55
N ASP A 462 -1.75 43.10 11.69
CA ASP A 462 -2.10 42.40 12.93
C ASP A 462 -1.21 41.17 13.23
N LEU A 463 -0.05 41.03 12.58
CA LEU A 463 0.88 39.94 12.89
C LEU A 463 1.69 40.32 14.15
N PRO A 464 1.58 39.53 15.26
CA PRO A 464 2.46 39.70 16.39
C PRO A 464 3.90 39.60 15.90
N GLY A 465 4.71 40.56 16.26
CA GLY A 465 6.16 40.54 16.04
C GLY A 465 6.72 39.28 16.71
N GLN A 466 6.81 38.17 15.98
CA GLN A 466 7.45 37.01 16.51
C GLN A 466 8.94 37.25 16.55
N ASP A 467 9.47 37.27 17.77
CA ASP A 467 10.90 37.19 18.02
C ASP A 467 11.41 35.93 17.28
N VAL A 468 12.19 36.16 16.24
CA VAL A 468 12.84 35.07 15.49
C VAL A 468 13.73 34.34 16.49
N VAL A 469 13.31 33.15 16.90
CA VAL A 469 14.14 32.30 17.75
C VAL A 469 15.44 32.06 16.99
N HIS A 470 16.52 32.64 17.47
CA HIS A 470 17.85 32.41 16.94
C HIS A 470 18.22 30.94 17.18
N GLY A 471 17.82 30.07 16.28
CA GLY A 471 18.21 28.68 16.28
C GLY A 471 19.71 28.57 16.17
N LYS A 472 20.31 27.82 17.09
CA LYS A 472 21.77 27.58 17.13
C LYS A 472 22.27 27.13 15.77
N ASP A 473 23.35 27.72 15.28
CA ASP A 473 24.04 27.59 13.99
C ASP A 473 24.58 26.19 13.63
N ARG A 474 23.86 25.10 13.92
CA ARG A 474 24.31 23.73 13.70
C ARG A 474 23.87 23.11 12.37
N TRP A 475 23.16 23.82 11.52
CA TRP A 475 22.57 23.28 10.30
C TRP A 475 23.43 23.61 9.09
N GLY A 476 24.38 22.73 8.79
CA GLY A 476 25.26 22.87 7.64
C GLY A 476 24.53 22.78 6.29
N PRO A 477 25.28 22.77 5.16
CA PRO A 477 24.76 22.67 3.79
C PRO A 477 23.81 21.49 3.53
N VAL A 478 23.80 20.49 4.40
CA VAL A 478 23.01 19.24 4.25
C VAL A 478 21.50 19.50 4.09
N LEU A 479 20.96 20.61 4.62
CA LEU A 479 19.54 20.91 4.50
C LEU A 479 19.13 21.60 3.20
N TRP A 480 20.04 22.28 2.50
CA TRP A 480 19.68 22.99 1.28
C TRP A 480 20.35 22.45 0.03
N VAL A 481 21.52 21.77 0.14
CA VAL A 481 22.23 21.21 -1.01
C VAL A 481 21.38 20.22 -1.80
N PRO A 482 20.68 19.24 -1.19
CA PRO A 482 19.79 18.34 -1.93
C PRO A 482 18.71 19.08 -2.71
N ALA A 483 18.13 20.12 -2.11
CA ALA A 483 17.10 20.94 -2.75
C ALA A 483 17.69 21.75 -3.91
N ALA A 484 18.85 22.38 -3.71
CA ALA A 484 19.55 23.15 -4.75
C ALA A 484 19.97 22.27 -5.92
N GLY A 485 20.42 21.03 -5.65
CA GLY A 485 20.78 20.07 -6.69
C GLY A 485 19.58 19.72 -7.60
N LEU A 486 18.42 19.48 -7.04
CA LEU A 486 17.21 19.21 -7.82
C LEU A 486 16.76 20.42 -8.63
N VAL A 487 16.83 21.62 -8.05
CA VAL A 487 16.55 22.88 -8.74
C VAL A 487 17.53 23.06 -9.90
N LEU A 488 18.81 22.79 -9.71
CA LEU A 488 19.82 22.89 -10.76
C LEU A 488 19.50 21.96 -11.95
N VAL A 489 19.11 20.70 -11.67
CA VAL A 489 18.67 19.74 -12.71
C VAL A 489 17.45 20.29 -13.47
N GLN A 490 16.50 20.92 -12.79
CA GLN A 490 15.31 21.56 -13.38
C GLN A 490 15.70 22.66 -14.40
N TYR A 491 16.73 23.46 -14.09
CA TYR A 491 17.19 24.52 -15.00
C TYR A 491 18.12 23.99 -16.10
N ILE A 492 19.00 23.03 -15.78
CA ILE A 492 19.84 22.38 -16.79
C ILE A 492 18.97 21.71 -17.86
N GLY A 493 17.95 20.93 -17.44
CA GLY A 493 17.04 20.29 -18.39
C GLY A 493 16.23 21.29 -19.22
N GLY A 494 15.88 22.43 -18.66
CA GLY A 494 15.17 23.50 -19.36
C GLY A 494 16.03 24.33 -20.31
N LEU A 495 17.30 24.56 -19.96
CA LEU A 495 18.23 25.35 -20.79
C LEU A 495 18.99 24.52 -21.83
N LEU A 496 19.15 23.21 -21.55
CA LEU A 496 19.89 22.25 -22.39
C LEU A 496 19.01 21.07 -22.81
N PRO A 497 18.02 21.27 -23.66
CA PRO A 497 17.11 20.24 -24.15
C PRO A 497 17.79 18.98 -24.69
N PRO A 498 18.90 19.04 -25.44
CA PRO A 498 19.55 17.83 -25.94
C PRO A 498 20.00 16.88 -24.80
N VAL A 499 20.41 17.43 -23.65
CA VAL A 499 20.77 16.63 -22.48
C VAL A 499 19.53 15.94 -21.92
N TRP A 500 18.44 16.69 -21.79
CA TRP A 500 17.14 16.17 -21.31
C TRP A 500 16.63 15.06 -22.21
N ASN A 501 16.61 15.30 -23.55
CA ASN A 501 16.18 14.32 -24.54
C ASN A 501 17.05 13.07 -24.56
N SER A 502 18.35 13.19 -24.36
CA SER A 502 19.24 12.03 -24.35
C SER A 502 18.87 11.01 -23.24
N VAL A 503 18.32 11.48 -22.11
CA VAL A 503 17.83 10.63 -21.03
C VAL A 503 16.57 9.90 -21.47
N PHE A 504 15.60 10.59 -22.05
CA PHE A 504 14.32 9.99 -22.49
C PHE A 504 14.51 9.06 -23.68
N ARG A 505 15.38 9.38 -24.65
CA ARG A 505 15.71 8.48 -25.76
C ARG A 505 16.32 7.16 -25.30
N ARG A 506 17.16 7.18 -24.25
CA ARG A 506 17.73 5.96 -23.67
C ARG A 506 16.71 5.09 -22.95
N LEU A 507 15.60 5.69 -22.54
CA LEU A 507 14.46 4.98 -21.97
C LEU A 507 13.47 4.53 -23.05
N GLU A 508 13.82 4.68 -24.36
CA GLU A 508 12.94 4.41 -25.49
C GLU A 508 11.55 5.06 -25.39
N VAL A 509 11.50 6.12 -24.60
CA VAL A 509 10.32 6.97 -24.56
C VAL A 509 10.43 7.87 -25.80
N ASN A 510 9.56 7.68 -26.77
CA ASN A 510 9.51 8.52 -27.97
C ASN A 510 9.14 9.94 -27.57
N VAL A 511 10.12 10.74 -27.28
CA VAL A 511 9.96 12.20 -27.21
C VAL A 511 9.76 12.67 -28.62
N ASN A 512 8.62 13.33 -28.87
CA ASN A 512 8.27 13.79 -30.21
C ASN A 512 9.45 14.51 -30.85
N ASP A 513 10.08 13.91 -31.85
CA ASP A 513 11.39 14.32 -32.43
C ASP A 513 11.40 15.77 -32.90
N GLN A 514 10.23 16.31 -33.29
CA GLN A 514 10.11 17.66 -33.81
C GLN A 514 10.20 18.77 -32.73
N ALA A 515 9.82 18.50 -31.49
CA ALA A 515 9.84 19.53 -30.44
C ALA A 515 11.21 19.70 -29.77
N PHE A 516 12.12 18.73 -29.92
CA PHE A 516 13.34 18.66 -29.14
C PHE A 516 14.65 18.53 -29.95
N THR A 517 14.58 18.50 -31.30
CA THR A 517 15.77 18.19 -32.11
C THR A 517 16.72 19.36 -32.35
N ASP A 518 16.29 20.61 -32.19
CA ASP A 518 17.04 21.73 -32.79
C ASP A 518 17.71 22.73 -31.80
N GLY A 519 18.04 22.29 -30.57
CA GLY A 519 18.90 23.10 -29.70
C GLY A 519 18.24 24.35 -29.06
N LEU A 520 19.05 25.34 -28.70
CA LEU A 520 18.62 26.63 -28.10
C LEU A 520 17.43 27.36 -28.77
N PRO A 521 17.11 27.14 -30.07
CA PRO A 521 15.96 27.80 -30.69
C PRO A 521 14.62 27.49 -30.02
N TRP A 522 14.38 26.31 -29.50
CA TRP A 522 13.07 25.94 -28.94
C TRP A 522 12.65 26.73 -27.68
N LEU A 523 13.60 27.20 -26.86
CA LEU A 523 13.29 28.09 -25.73
C LEU A 523 12.62 29.38 -26.22
N TRP A 524 13.03 29.88 -27.37
CA TRP A 524 12.54 31.10 -27.96
C TRP A 524 11.48 30.86 -29.04
N GLU A 525 11.34 29.64 -29.53
CA GLU A 525 10.39 29.27 -30.58
C GLU A 525 8.93 29.63 -30.26
N PRO A 526 8.40 29.37 -29.03
CA PRO A 526 7.07 29.81 -28.68
C PRO A 526 6.88 31.34 -28.74
N PHE A 527 7.95 32.10 -28.50
CA PHE A 527 7.93 33.57 -28.57
C PHE A 527 8.14 34.09 -30.00
N LEU A 528 8.86 33.34 -30.84
CA LEU A 528 9.07 33.69 -32.24
C LEU A 528 7.86 33.31 -33.10
N HIS A 529 7.22 32.19 -32.77
CA HIS A 529 6.01 31.69 -33.42
C HIS A 529 4.87 31.55 -32.39
N PRO A 530 4.26 32.69 -31.96
CA PRO A 530 3.26 32.66 -30.92
C PRO A 530 2.01 31.89 -31.37
N GLY A 531 1.79 30.73 -30.71
CA GLY A 531 0.63 29.86 -30.89
C GLY A 531 -0.39 29.97 -29.74
N ALA A 532 -1.47 29.20 -29.83
CA ALA A 532 -2.47 29.12 -28.78
C ALA A 532 -1.89 28.71 -27.41
N PRO A 533 -0.91 27.80 -27.29
CA PRO A 533 -0.32 27.44 -26.01
C PRO A 533 0.33 28.63 -25.29
N LEU A 534 1.12 29.43 -26.00
CA LEU A 534 1.74 30.62 -25.42
C LEU A 534 0.70 31.66 -24.98
N ALA A 535 -0.35 31.89 -25.79
CA ALA A 535 -1.44 32.80 -25.44
C ALA A 535 -2.15 32.35 -24.13
N MET A 536 -2.41 31.05 -24.00
CA MET A 536 -2.97 30.46 -22.75
C MET A 536 -2.03 30.60 -21.55
N SER A 537 -0.72 30.42 -21.78
CA SER A 537 0.29 30.63 -20.73
C SER A 537 0.37 32.08 -20.27
N LEU A 538 0.34 33.03 -21.21
CA LEU A 538 0.32 34.48 -20.88
C LEU A 538 -0.97 34.86 -20.14
N ALA A 539 -2.12 34.32 -20.58
CA ALA A 539 -3.40 34.50 -19.88
C ALA A 539 -3.35 33.97 -18.44
N ALA A 540 -2.76 32.77 -18.24
CA ALA A 540 -2.56 32.20 -16.91
C ALA A 540 -1.66 33.10 -16.03
N ILE A 541 -0.58 33.65 -16.58
CA ILE A 541 0.32 34.58 -15.87
C ILE A 541 -0.42 35.86 -15.50
N GLY A 542 -1.09 36.50 -16.45
CA GLY A 542 -1.84 37.75 -16.21
C GLY A 542 -2.93 37.58 -15.14
N LEU A 543 -3.76 36.54 -15.28
CA LEU A 543 -4.81 36.21 -14.30
C LEU A 543 -4.19 35.85 -12.94
N GLY A 544 -3.08 35.11 -12.92
CA GLY A 544 -2.40 34.71 -11.71
C GLY A 544 -1.82 35.89 -10.93
N VAL A 545 -1.26 36.89 -11.60
CA VAL A 545 -0.79 38.14 -10.98
C VAL A 545 -1.98 38.89 -10.35
N VAL A 546 -3.09 39.03 -11.07
CA VAL A 546 -4.30 39.67 -10.55
C VAL A 546 -4.85 38.95 -9.30
N LEU A 547 -4.95 37.62 -9.37
CA LEU A 547 -5.38 36.80 -8.23
C LEU A 547 -4.42 36.87 -7.05
N GLY A 548 -3.10 36.85 -7.30
CA GLY A 548 -2.06 36.95 -6.26
C GLY A 548 -2.07 38.26 -5.51
N CYS A 549 -2.42 39.37 -6.21
CA CYS A 549 -2.56 40.69 -5.62
C CYS A 549 -3.92 40.90 -4.91
N SER A 550 -4.93 40.07 -5.18
CA SER A 550 -6.27 40.22 -4.61
C SER A 550 -6.31 39.86 -3.12
N GLN A 551 -6.87 40.75 -2.31
CA GLN A 551 -7.07 40.50 -0.86
C GLN A 551 -8.21 39.54 -0.53
N ARG A 552 -9.20 39.40 -1.41
CA ARG A 552 -10.42 38.58 -1.18
C ARG A 552 -10.16 37.08 -1.08
N MET A 553 -9.01 36.58 -1.56
CA MET A 553 -8.64 35.19 -1.57
C MET A 553 -7.76 34.76 -0.38
N ARG A 554 -7.74 35.52 0.72
CA ARG A 554 -6.79 35.36 1.84
C ARG A 554 -7.41 34.85 3.14
N GLY A 555 -8.35 33.93 3.07
CA GLY A 555 -8.90 33.26 4.26
C GLY A 555 -8.53 31.78 4.27
N ASP A 556 -8.10 31.23 5.41
CA ASP A 556 -8.03 29.78 5.58
C ASP A 556 -9.45 29.22 5.43
N ILE A 557 -9.64 28.31 4.50
CA ILE A 557 -10.89 27.56 4.34
C ILE A 557 -10.55 26.10 4.66
N ASP A 558 -11.31 25.56 5.60
CA ASP A 558 -11.30 24.13 5.83
C ASP A 558 -11.85 23.43 4.59
N ASP A 559 -11.20 22.35 4.19
CA ASP A 559 -11.77 21.48 3.17
C ASP A 559 -13.09 20.92 3.70
N VAL A 560 -14.10 20.83 2.83
CA VAL A 560 -15.40 20.22 3.17
C VAL A 560 -15.19 18.81 3.75
N HIS A 561 -14.18 18.11 3.26
CA HIS A 561 -13.80 16.79 3.74
C HIS A 561 -13.21 16.81 5.16
N ASP A 562 -12.57 17.90 5.61
CA ASP A 562 -12.13 18.05 6.99
C ASP A 562 -13.30 18.06 7.98
N ARG A 563 -14.50 18.41 7.52
CA ARG A 563 -15.74 18.35 8.30
C ARG A 563 -16.47 17.01 8.14
N ILE A 564 -16.52 16.46 6.93
CA ILE A 564 -17.25 15.20 6.64
C ILE A 564 -16.48 13.98 7.18
N TYR A 565 -15.16 13.93 6.99
CA TYR A 565 -14.35 12.79 7.41
C TYR A 565 -14.48 12.47 8.91
N PRO A 566 -14.37 13.40 9.85
CA PRO A 566 -14.53 13.09 11.27
C PRO A 566 -15.94 12.57 11.62
N VAL A 567 -16.95 12.98 10.87
CA VAL A 567 -18.33 12.48 11.04
C VAL A 567 -18.41 11.07 10.51
N THR A 568 -17.95 10.82 9.28
CA THR A 568 -17.94 9.50 8.64
C THR A 568 -17.09 8.51 9.45
N TYR A 569 -15.90 8.93 9.88
CA TYR A 569 -15.02 8.12 10.73
C TYR A 569 -15.66 7.76 12.07
N ARG A 570 -16.30 8.73 12.75
CA ARG A 570 -17.07 8.45 13.98
C ARG A 570 -18.23 7.50 13.73
N LEU A 571 -18.97 7.70 12.63
CA LEU A 571 -20.05 6.79 12.27
C LEU A 571 -19.53 5.37 12.01
N ILE A 572 -18.48 5.21 11.22
CA ILE A 572 -17.86 3.91 10.94
C ILE A 572 -17.37 3.28 12.25
N LEU A 573 -16.66 4.02 13.10
CA LEU A 573 -16.20 3.51 14.38
C LEU A 573 -17.35 3.15 15.31
N GLN A 574 -18.37 4.00 15.42
CA GLN A 574 -19.54 3.72 16.28
C GLN A 574 -20.37 2.54 15.78
N TYR A 575 -20.63 2.49 14.48
CA TYR A 575 -21.33 1.34 13.88
C TYR A 575 -20.44 0.11 13.86
N GLY A 576 -19.18 0.25 13.48
CA GLY A 576 -18.19 -0.83 13.54
C GLY A 576 -18.01 -1.37 14.96
N HIS A 577 -17.89 -0.49 15.95
CA HIS A 577 -17.82 -0.88 17.36
C HIS A 577 -19.08 -1.60 17.84
N ARG A 578 -20.27 -1.11 17.46
CA ARG A 578 -21.54 -1.78 17.79
C ARG A 578 -21.68 -3.13 17.08
N ALA A 579 -21.36 -3.18 15.78
CA ALA A 579 -21.39 -4.43 15.01
C ALA A 579 -20.34 -5.42 15.55
N PHE A 580 -19.13 -4.94 15.85
CA PHE A 580 -18.05 -5.74 16.42
C PHE A 580 -18.42 -6.27 17.82
N HIS A 581 -19.00 -5.45 18.69
CA HIS A 581 -19.51 -5.91 19.98
C HIS A 581 -20.74 -6.83 19.86
N GLY A 582 -21.53 -6.68 18.81
CA GLY A 582 -22.60 -7.62 18.48
C GLY A 582 -22.06 -9.01 18.10
N ILE A 583 -20.94 -9.06 17.39
CA ILE A 583 -20.25 -10.30 17.00
C ILE A 583 -19.31 -10.78 18.09
N GLN A 584 -18.48 -9.89 18.64
CA GLN A 584 -17.53 -10.19 19.72
C GLN A 584 -18.12 -9.89 21.10
N THR A 585 -19.01 -10.74 21.52
CA THR A 585 -19.69 -10.60 22.82
C THR A 585 -18.83 -11.04 24.02
N GLY A 586 -17.63 -11.57 23.80
CA GLY A 586 -16.79 -12.18 24.83
C GLY A 586 -17.30 -13.54 25.34
N HIS A 587 -18.39 -14.03 24.81
CA HIS A 587 -19.00 -15.30 25.19
C HIS A 587 -18.78 -16.37 24.13
N LEU A 588 -17.99 -17.38 24.44
CA LEU A 588 -17.67 -18.51 23.53
C LEU A 588 -18.93 -19.13 22.90
N ARG A 589 -20.02 -19.20 23.64
CA ARG A 589 -21.29 -19.73 23.16
C ARG A 589 -21.90 -18.97 21.98
N HIS A 590 -21.71 -17.63 21.91
CA HIS A 590 -22.18 -16.84 20.75
C HIS A 590 -21.34 -17.12 19.53
N TYR A 591 -20.03 -17.27 19.72
CA TYR A 591 -19.11 -17.62 18.63
C TYR A 591 -19.44 -18.98 18.05
N LEU A 592 -19.71 -19.98 18.90
CA LEU A 592 -20.13 -21.31 18.44
C LEU A 592 -21.44 -21.24 17.63
N VAL A 593 -22.44 -20.51 18.13
CA VAL A 593 -23.70 -20.31 17.39
C VAL A 593 -23.45 -19.66 16.02
N PHE A 594 -22.61 -18.63 15.99
CA PHE A 594 -22.28 -17.94 14.75
C PHE A 594 -21.54 -18.84 13.75
N VAL A 595 -20.51 -19.56 14.21
CA VAL A 595 -19.73 -20.49 13.38
C VAL A 595 -20.62 -21.59 12.81
N PHE A 596 -21.44 -22.23 13.67
CA PHE A 596 -22.33 -23.30 13.23
C PHE A 596 -23.43 -22.79 12.29
N THR A 597 -23.94 -21.58 12.50
CA THR A 597 -24.93 -20.98 11.59
C THR A 597 -24.30 -20.70 10.23
N LEU A 598 -23.08 -20.14 10.17
CA LEU A 598 -22.36 -19.91 8.91
C LEU A 598 -22.05 -21.23 8.19
N LEU A 599 -21.64 -22.27 8.91
CA LEU A 599 -21.42 -23.60 8.34
C LEU A 599 -22.69 -24.14 7.69
N LEU A 600 -23.83 -24.07 8.39
CA LEU A 600 -25.12 -24.51 7.87
C LEU A 600 -25.54 -23.71 6.64
N LEU A 601 -25.34 -22.38 6.66
CA LEU A 601 -25.65 -21.52 5.52
C LEU A 601 -24.77 -21.87 4.31
N GLY A 602 -23.46 -22.10 4.52
CA GLY A 602 -22.54 -22.50 3.46
C GLY A 602 -22.91 -23.83 2.82
N ILE A 603 -23.23 -24.83 3.64
CA ILE A 603 -23.68 -26.16 3.15
C ILE A 603 -25.04 -26.06 2.45
N SER A 604 -25.98 -25.28 3.00
CA SER A 604 -27.27 -25.03 2.35
C SER A 604 -27.14 -24.33 1.01
N TRP A 605 -26.19 -23.36 0.91
CA TRP A 605 -25.86 -22.70 -0.34
C TRP A 605 -25.27 -23.66 -1.38
N ALA A 606 -24.33 -24.53 -0.97
CA ALA A 606 -23.75 -25.54 -1.85
C ALA A 606 -24.83 -26.54 -2.32
N ALA A 607 -25.70 -27.03 -1.43
CA ALA A 607 -26.81 -27.92 -1.78
C ALA A 607 -27.88 -27.25 -2.65
N TRP A 608 -28.01 -25.93 -2.59
CA TRP A 608 -28.90 -25.18 -3.49
C TRP A 608 -28.30 -25.06 -4.91
N ILE A 609 -26.99 -24.95 -5.03
CA ILE A 609 -26.29 -24.94 -6.33
C ILE A 609 -26.31 -26.33 -6.95
N ASP A 610 -26.00 -27.37 -6.15
CA ASP A 610 -26.02 -28.78 -6.59
C ASP A 610 -26.97 -29.62 -5.72
N PRO A 611 -28.22 -29.79 -6.09
CA PRO A 611 -29.18 -30.63 -5.37
C PRO A 611 -28.81 -32.13 -5.31
N ALA A 612 -27.85 -32.58 -6.13
CA ALA A 612 -27.38 -33.96 -6.08
C ALA A 612 -26.69 -34.27 -4.74
N MET A 613 -26.12 -33.25 -4.07
CA MET A 613 -25.54 -33.36 -2.73
C MET A 613 -26.56 -33.83 -1.65
N LEU A 614 -27.85 -33.75 -1.91
CA LEU A 614 -28.87 -34.16 -0.94
C LEU A 614 -29.37 -35.60 -1.19
N ARG A 615 -28.88 -36.29 -2.21
CA ARG A 615 -29.32 -37.66 -2.52
C ARG A 615 -28.55 -38.65 -1.63
N LEU A 616 -29.30 -39.65 -1.07
CA LEU A 616 -28.64 -40.73 -0.35
C LEU A 616 -27.92 -41.62 -1.34
N PRO A 617 -26.66 -41.97 -1.02
CA PRO A 617 -25.93 -42.93 -1.86
C PRO A 617 -26.57 -44.30 -1.83
N ASP A 618 -26.68 -44.97 -3.00
CA ASP A 618 -27.15 -46.36 -3.09
C ASP A 618 -26.06 -47.26 -2.53
N GLY A 619 -26.44 -48.19 -1.63
CA GLY A 619 -25.54 -49.24 -1.17
C GLY A 619 -24.77 -49.02 0.13
N VAL A 620 -25.11 -48.02 0.93
CA VAL A 620 -24.47 -47.80 2.25
C VAL A 620 -24.79 -49.00 3.17
N ALA A 621 -23.76 -49.83 3.44
CA ALA A 621 -23.89 -50.88 4.44
C ALA A 621 -23.93 -50.23 5.86
N PRO A 622 -24.93 -50.53 6.69
CA PRO A 622 -25.11 -49.79 7.93
C PRO A 622 -24.00 -50.02 8.99
N PHE A 623 -23.29 -51.15 8.99
CA PHE A 623 -22.25 -51.44 9.96
C PHE A 623 -21.31 -52.56 9.51
N GLU A 624 -20.00 -52.40 9.64
CA GLU A 624 -19.00 -53.43 9.35
C GLU A 624 -18.69 -54.32 10.55
N SER A 625 -18.86 -53.85 11.79
CA SER A 625 -18.58 -54.64 12.99
C SER A 625 -19.47 -54.27 14.18
N LEU A 626 -19.84 -55.26 14.97
CA LEU A 626 -20.56 -55.08 16.24
C LEU A 626 -19.74 -54.21 17.23
N THR A 627 -18.41 -54.40 17.24
CA THR A 627 -17.51 -53.63 18.09
C THR A 627 -17.53 -52.13 17.74
N GLY A 628 -17.50 -51.78 16.47
CA GLY A 628 -17.61 -50.39 15.99
C GLY A 628 -18.95 -49.77 16.38
N LEU A 629 -20.03 -50.53 16.28
CA LEU A 629 -21.34 -50.08 16.70
C LEU A 629 -21.40 -49.78 18.22
N LEU A 630 -20.83 -50.65 19.04
CA LEU A 630 -20.81 -50.49 20.50
C LEU A 630 -19.96 -49.26 20.92
N LEU A 631 -18.77 -49.10 20.31
CA LEU A 631 -17.91 -47.92 20.55
C LEU A 631 -18.58 -46.63 20.10
N GLY A 632 -19.22 -46.62 18.91
CA GLY A 632 -20.00 -45.47 18.43
C GLY A 632 -21.18 -45.15 19.33
N ALA A 633 -21.89 -46.17 19.86
CA ALA A 633 -22.96 -45.99 20.81
C ALA A 633 -22.48 -45.35 22.15
N VAL A 634 -21.29 -45.72 22.62
CA VAL A 634 -20.65 -45.07 23.80
C VAL A 634 -20.37 -43.59 23.53
N VAL A 635 -19.82 -43.27 22.36
CA VAL A 635 -19.56 -41.86 21.96
C VAL A 635 -20.86 -41.06 21.92
N CYS A 636 -21.91 -41.61 21.26
CA CYS A 636 -23.21 -40.97 21.18
C CYS A 636 -23.88 -40.80 22.56
N ALA A 637 -23.81 -41.83 23.43
CA ALA A 637 -24.35 -41.78 24.77
C ALA A 637 -23.61 -40.75 25.64
N ALA A 638 -22.30 -40.69 25.54
CA ALA A 638 -21.47 -39.65 26.19
C ALA A 638 -21.82 -38.24 25.70
N ALA A 639 -21.96 -38.03 24.40
CA ALA A 639 -22.37 -36.74 23.80
C ALA A 639 -23.74 -36.27 24.30
N ILE A 640 -24.74 -37.21 24.48
CA ILE A 640 -26.06 -36.92 25.01
C ILE A 640 -26.00 -36.67 26.50
N ALA A 641 -25.19 -37.42 27.26
CA ALA A 641 -25.08 -37.31 28.71
C ALA A 641 -24.36 -36.02 29.15
N LEU A 642 -23.37 -35.57 28.39
CA LEU A 642 -22.50 -34.42 28.74
C LEU A 642 -23.29 -33.14 29.11
N PRO A 643 -24.30 -32.66 28.34
CA PRO A 643 -25.11 -31.51 28.70
C PRO A 643 -26.11 -31.78 29.85
N LEU A 644 -26.40 -33.03 30.17
CA LEU A 644 -27.36 -33.44 31.21
C LEU A 644 -26.69 -33.53 32.57
N VAL A 645 -25.42 -33.90 32.63
CA VAL A 645 -24.65 -34.04 33.89
C VAL A 645 -24.41 -32.67 34.50
N THR A 646 -24.69 -32.54 35.80
CA THR A 646 -24.52 -31.28 36.54
C THR A 646 -23.14 -31.15 37.20
N GLU A 647 -22.56 -32.26 37.64
CA GLU A 647 -21.29 -32.31 38.33
C GLU A 647 -20.12 -32.14 37.38
N ARG A 648 -19.21 -31.21 37.70
CA ARG A 648 -18.07 -30.87 36.81
C ARG A 648 -17.10 -32.03 36.60
N VAL A 649 -16.78 -32.75 37.67
CA VAL A 649 -15.87 -33.89 37.63
C VAL A 649 -16.44 -35.01 36.77
N VAL A 650 -17.75 -35.32 36.95
CA VAL A 650 -18.42 -36.35 36.15
C VAL A 650 -18.45 -35.96 34.66
N ARG A 651 -18.60 -34.67 34.31
CA ARG A 651 -18.49 -34.22 32.92
C ARG A 651 -17.12 -34.52 32.32
N VAL A 652 -16.04 -34.26 33.06
CA VAL A 652 -14.68 -34.55 32.58
C VAL A 652 -14.49 -36.05 32.37
N LEU A 653 -15.04 -36.87 33.26
CA LEU A 653 -14.97 -38.31 33.14
C LEU A 653 -15.81 -38.85 31.98
N VAL A 654 -16.99 -38.28 31.72
CA VAL A 654 -17.83 -38.63 30.56
C VAL A 654 -17.13 -38.23 29.26
N LEU A 655 -16.46 -37.06 29.24
CA LEU A 655 -15.67 -36.62 28.10
C LEU A 655 -14.50 -37.58 27.84
N GLY A 656 -13.76 -37.93 28.88
CA GLY A 656 -12.68 -38.91 28.81
C GLY A 656 -13.13 -40.30 28.33
N ALA A 657 -14.29 -40.77 28.80
CA ALA A 657 -14.86 -42.01 28.30
C ALA A 657 -15.18 -41.97 26.78
N SER A 658 -15.67 -40.83 26.32
CA SER A 658 -15.89 -40.59 24.89
C SER A 658 -14.56 -40.62 24.12
N GLY A 659 -13.51 -39.97 24.65
CA GLY A 659 -12.16 -39.95 24.03
C GLY A 659 -11.55 -41.37 23.93
N PHE A 660 -11.64 -42.16 25.00
CA PHE A 660 -11.19 -43.55 25.00
C PHE A 660 -11.99 -44.42 24.01
N ALA A 661 -13.30 -44.20 23.82
CA ALA A 661 -14.07 -44.88 22.81
C ALA A 661 -13.61 -44.52 21.37
N VAL A 662 -13.24 -43.27 21.13
CA VAL A 662 -12.63 -42.85 19.87
C VAL A 662 -11.29 -43.51 19.62
N VAL A 663 -10.43 -43.63 20.66
CA VAL A 663 -9.18 -44.44 20.57
C VAL A 663 -9.47 -45.87 20.12
N GLY A 664 -10.52 -46.50 20.70
CA GLY A 664 -10.97 -47.81 20.32
C GLY A 664 -11.40 -47.93 18.83
N LEU A 665 -12.09 -46.88 18.33
CA LEU A 665 -12.44 -46.80 16.92
C LEU A 665 -11.19 -46.67 16.03
N TYR A 666 -10.22 -45.84 16.38
CA TYR A 666 -8.97 -45.75 15.63
C TYR A 666 -8.19 -47.09 15.59
N LEU A 667 -8.15 -47.84 16.70
CA LEU A 667 -7.56 -49.17 16.73
C LEU A 667 -8.34 -50.15 15.86
N LEU A 668 -9.67 -50.06 15.85
CA LEU A 668 -10.51 -50.92 15.01
C LEU A 668 -10.23 -50.75 13.52
N TYR A 669 -10.01 -49.48 13.09
CA TYR A 669 -9.70 -49.13 11.71
C TYR A 669 -8.18 -49.08 11.42
N GLN A 670 -7.36 -49.71 12.28
CA GLN A 670 -5.89 -49.85 12.11
C GLN A 670 -5.13 -48.51 12.04
N ALA A 671 -5.73 -47.38 12.51
CA ALA A 671 -5.11 -46.10 12.58
C ALA A 671 -4.30 -45.94 13.89
N ILE A 672 -3.21 -46.70 14.03
CA ILE A 672 -2.45 -46.87 15.26
C ILE A 672 -1.85 -45.55 15.73
N ASP A 673 -1.32 -44.72 14.83
CA ASP A 673 -0.71 -43.41 15.14
C ASP A 673 -1.74 -42.44 15.69
N LEU A 674 -2.94 -42.36 15.09
CA LEU A 674 -4.04 -41.55 15.60
C LEU A 674 -4.55 -42.07 16.96
N ALA A 675 -4.61 -43.38 17.13
CA ALA A 675 -5.00 -43.99 18.41
C ALA A 675 -4.02 -43.62 19.52
N LEU A 676 -2.72 -43.65 19.26
CA LEU A 676 -1.67 -43.37 20.23
C LEU A 676 -1.65 -41.84 20.60
N THR A 677 -1.74 -40.97 19.60
CA THR A 677 -1.81 -39.52 19.83
C THR A 677 -3.07 -39.11 20.57
N GLN A 678 -4.24 -39.67 20.21
CA GLN A 678 -5.49 -39.41 20.91
C GLN A 678 -5.44 -39.91 22.36
N LEU A 679 -4.86 -41.10 22.60
CA LEU A 679 -4.71 -41.66 23.95
C LEU A 679 -3.86 -40.73 24.83
N MET A 680 -2.71 -40.29 24.34
CA MET A 680 -1.82 -39.39 25.08
C MET A 680 -2.50 -38.05 25.35
N PHE A 681 -3.18 -37.47 24.33
CA PHE A 681 -3.91 -36.24 24.49
C PHE A 681 -5.05 -36.36 25.52
N GLU A 682 -5.80 -37.43 25.47
CA GLU A 682 -6.92 -37.69 26.38
C GLU A 682 -6.45 -37.78 27.86
N ILE A 683 -5.40 -38.53 28.10
CA ILE A 683 -4.82 -38.70 29.46
C ILE A 683 -4.38 -37.33 30.00
N ILE A 684 -3.61 -36.57 29.20
CA ILE A 684 -3.10 -35.26 29.59
C ILE A 684 -4.24 -34.26 29.80
N SER A 685 -5.24 -34.24 28.92
CA SER A 685 -6.37 -33.32 28.97
C SER A 685 -7.24 -33.58 30.20
N VAL A 686 -7.56 -34.85 30.47
CA VAL A 686 -8.36 -35.23 31.67
C VAL A 686 -7.64 -34.82 32.95
N LEU A 687 -6.33 -35.10 33.06
CA LEU A 687 -5.53 -34.71 34.20
C LEU A 687 -5.50 -33.20 34.39
N LEU A 688 -5.24 -32.47 33.28
CA LEU A 688 -5.18 -31.00 33.28
C LEU A 688 -6.52 -30.41 33.69
N PHE A 689 -7.64 -30.87 33.13
CA PHE A 689 -8.96 -30.39 33.46
C PHE A 689 -9.31 -30.67 34.93
N LEU A 690 -8.98 -31.82 35.47
CA LEU A 690 -9.20 -32.14 36.88
C LEU A 690 -8.41 -31.23 37.81
N LEU A 691 -7.16 -30.87 37.44
CA LEU A 691 -6.33 -29.91 38.16
C LEU A 691 -6.90 -28.49 38.13
N VAL A 692 -7.25 -28.04 36.93
CA VAL A 692 -7.73 -26.66 36.69
C VAL A 692 -9.13 -26.45 37.30
N LEU A 693 -9.99 -27.45 37.32
CA LEU A 693 -11.32 -27.35 37.92
C LEU A 693 -11.32 -26.97 39.40
N ARG A 694 -10.21 -27.25 40.15
CA ARG A 694 -10.03 -26.81 41.52
C ARG A 694 -9.81 -25.29 41.63
N LEU A 695 -9.26 -24.68 40.60
CA LEU A 695 -8.87 -23.26 40.58
C LEU A 695 -9.95 -22.35 39.99
N LEU A 696 -10.86 -22.89 39.18
CA LEU A 696 -11.89 -22.10 38.49
C LEU A 696 -13.11 -21.81 39.40
N PRO A 697 -13.53 -20.54 39.49
CA PRO A 697 -14.73 -20.15 40.21
C PRO A 697 -16.00 -20.78 39.60
N ARG A 698 -17.06 -20.87 40.39
CA ARG A 698 -18.36 -21.33 39.88
C ARG A 698 -18.92 -20.28 38.95
N LEU A 699 -18.92 -20.56 37.65
CA LEU A 699 -19.50 -19.69 36.62
C LEU A 699 -21.02 -19.69 36.69
N ASP A 700 -21.61 -18.49 36.65
CA ASP A 700 -23.05 -18.31 36.66
C ASP A 700 -23.68 -18.78 35.34
N ARG A 701 -24.76 -19.56 35.43
CA ARG A 701 -25.33 -20.32 34.31
C ARG A 701 -26.52 -19.61 33.67
N ARG A 702 -26.47 -18.32 33.38
CA ARG A 702 -27.60 -17.68 32.69
C ARG A 702 -27.51 -17.96 31.15
N PRO A 703 -28.44 -18.73 30.60
CA PRO A 703 -28.46 -18.96 29.14
C PRO A 703 -29.00 -17.73 28.41
N LEU A 704 -28.22 -17.22 27.44
CA LEU A 704 -28.61 -16.08 26.61
C LEU A 704 -29.64 -16.43 25.53
N ILE A 705 -29.71 -17.70 25.13
CA ILE A 705 -30.65 -18.23 24.14
C ILE A 705 -31.45 -19.32 24.80
N GLY A 706 -32.76 -19.38 24.52
CA GLY A 706 -33.66 -20.40 25.03
C GLY A 706 -33.16 -21.84 24.75
N ARG A 707 -33.63 -22.80 25.55
CA ARG A 707 -33.21 -24.21 25.43
C ARG A 707 -33.60 -24.81 24.08
N ARG A 708 -34.80 -24.48 23.56
CA ARG A 708 -35.36 -25.01 22.29
C ARG A 708 -34.51 -24.64 21.04
N PRO A 709 -34.17 -23.35 20.78
CA PRO A 709 -33.39 -23.02 19.59
C PRO A 709 -31.96 -23.58 19.64
N ARG A 710 -31.36 -23.73 20.82
CA ARG A 710 -30.05 -24.36 20.96
C ARG A 710 -30.08 -25.84 20.62
N LEU A 711 -31.13 -26.54 21.08
CA LEU A 711 -31.31 -27.95 20.77
C LEU A 711 -31.57 -28.16 19.27
N ALA A 712 -32.39 -27.28 18.65
CA ALA A 712 -32.67 -27.31 17.22
C ALA A 712 -31.40 -27.09 16.40
N LEU A 713 -30.57 -26.07 16.76
CA LEU A 713 -29.30 -25.81 16.09
C LEU A 713 -28.34 -27.00 16.22
N ALA A 714 -28.18 -27.55 17.41
CA ALA A 714 -27.30 -28.70 17.65
C ALA A 714 -27.76 -29.94 16.86
N ALA A 715 -29.07 -30.20 16.83
CA ALA A 715 -29.61 -31.32 16.05
C ALA A 715 -29.40 -31.11 14.54
N LEU A 716 -29.64 -29.89 14.03
CA LEU A 716 -29.47 -29.58 12.63
C LEU A 716 -27.99 -29.72 12.21
N VAL A 717 -27.06 -29.19 13.00
CA VAL A 717 -25.61 -29.34 12.77
C VAL A 717 -25.22 -30.79 12.78
N GLY A 718 -25.67 -31.55 13.79
CA GLY A 718 -25.35 -32.99 13.90
C GLY A 718 -25.88 -33.81 12.71
N ILE A 719 -27.12 -33.57 12.28
CA ILE A 719 -27.69 -34.22 11.09
C ILE A 719 -26.90 -33.83 9.83
N THR A 720 -26.59 -32.56 9.65
CA THR A 720 -25.87 -32.07 8.46
C THR A 720 -24.46 -32.66 8.39
N ILE A 721 -23.71 -32.66 9.50
CA ILE A 721 -22.35 -33.24 9.57
C ILE A 721 -22.43 -34.75 9.33
N GLY A 722 -23.37 -35.46 9.98
CA GLY A 722 -23.56 -36.90 9.76
C GLY A 722 -23.88 -37.23 8.30
N TRP A 723 -24.74 -36.42 7.68
CA TRP A 723 -25.04 -36.55 6.25
C TRP A 723 -23.80 -36.32 5.36
N MET A 724 -23.05 -35.28 5.62
CA MET A 724 -21.82 -34.97 4.88
C MET A 724 -20.77 -36.10 5.03
N THR A 725 -20.66 -36.69 6.22
CA THR A 725 -19.75 -37.81 6.47
C THR A 725 -20.16 -39.05 5.69
N LEU A 726 -21.45 -39.37 5.59
CA LEU A 726 -21.95 -40.48 4.76
C LEU A 726 -21.67 -40.24 3.27
N LEU A 727 -21.89 -39.03 2.78
CA LEU A 727 -21.60 -38.67 1.40
C LEU A 727 -20.09 -38.77 1.09
N ALA A 728 -19.23 -38.25 1.99
CA ALA A 728 -17.79 -38.27 1.83
C ALA A 728 -17.24 -39.73 1.81
N GLY A 729 -17.77 -40.59 2.69
CA GLY A 729 -17.41 -42.01 2.71
C GLY A 729 -17.76 -42.71 1.40
N HIS A 730 -18.96 -42.48 0.88
CA HIS A 730 -19.41 -43.08 -0.37
C HIS A 730 -18.62 -42.52 -1.58
N ALA A 731 -18.31 -41.23 -1.63
CA ALA A 731 -17.53 -40.63 -2.69
C ALA A 731 -16.07 -41.16 -2.69
N ALA A 732 -15.51 -41.45 -1.52
CA ALA A 732 -14.21 -42.09 -1.40
C ALA A 732 -14.22 -43.52 -1.95
N ASP A 733 -15.25 -44.28 -1.65
CA ASP A 733 -15.41 -45.67 -2.12
C ASP A 733 -15.55 -45.78 -3.65
N GLN A 734 -16.24 -44.85 -4.29
CA GLN A 734 -16.37 -44.81 -5.76
C GLN A 734 -15.06 -44.42 -6.44
N ARG A 735 -14.23 -43.54 -5.87
CA ARG A 735 -12.96 -43.10 -6.44
C ARG A 735 -11.86 -44.15 -6.36
N THR A 736 -11.91 -45.09 -5.41
CA THR A 736 -10.93 -46.17 -5.30
C THR A 736 -10.95 -47.15 -6.47
N ASN A 737 -12.02 -47.14 -7.27
CA ASN A 737 -12.14 -48.01 -8.44
C ASN A 737 -11.64 -47.39 -9.78
N GLU A 738 -11.33 -46.09 -9.85
CA GLU A 738 -11.08 -45.42 -11.14
C GLU A 738 -9.78 -44.56 -11.23
N ALA A 739 -9.07 -44.32 -10.16
CA ALA A 739 -7.84 -43.47 -10.20
C ALA A 739 -6.81 -43.88 -9.15
N VAL A 740 -5.53 -43.64 -9.45
CA VAL A 740 -4.46 -43.70 -8.44
C VAL A 740 -4.82 -42.75 -7.31
N THR A 741 -5.16 -43.27 -6.15
CA THR A 741 -5.53 -42.42 -5.01
C THR A 741 -4.27 -41.72 -4.48
N LEU A 742 -4.46 -40.52 -3.89
CA LEU A 742 -3.37 -39.82 -3.19
C LEU A 742 -2.71 -40.74 -2.11
N GLY A 743 -3.49 -41.62 -1.50
CA GLY A 743 -3.00 -42.63 -0.55
C GLY A 743 -2.01 -43.60 -1.20
N ALA A 744 -2.34 -44.14 -2.38
CA ALA A 744 -1.45 -45.01 -3.12
C ALA A 744 -0.16 -44.28 -3.55
N PHE A 745 -0.27 -43.01 -3.97
CA PHE A 745 0.91 -42.21 -4.29
C PHE A 745 1.84 -42.07 -3.07
N PHE A 746 1.30 -41.75 -1.90
CA PHE A 746 2.12 -41.62 -0.67
C PHE A 746 2.67 -42.98 -0.21
N GLU A 747 1.90 -44.08 -0.35
CA GLU A 747 2.37 -45.41 -0.02
C GLU A 747 3.59 -45.79 -0.89
N GLU A 748 3.54 -45.53 -2.18
CA GLU A 748 4.58 -45.81 -3.15
C GLU A 748 5.84 -44.93 -2.95
N HIS A 749 5.67 -43.63 -2.61
CA HIS A 749 6.77 -42.67 -2.58
C HIS A 749 7.32 -42.40 -1.17
N SER A 750 6.64 -42.82 -0.11
CA SER A 750 7.09 -42.52 1.27
C SER A 750 8.13 -43.53 1.79
N LEU A 751 8.16 -44.76 1.28
CA LEU A 751 9.06 -45.79 1.77
C LEU A 751 10.38 -45.75 1.01
N HIS A 752 11.49 -45.87 1.75
CA HIS A 752 12.83 -45.83 1.19
C HIS A 752 13.08 -47.06 0.33
N GLY A 753 13.56 -46.90 -0.90
CA GLY A 753 14.11 -47.98 -1.73
C GLY A 753 13.09 -48.76 -2.55
N THR A 754 11.93 -48.21 -2.89
CA THR A 754 11.05 -48.81 -3.92
C THR A 754 11.68 -48.61 -5.30
N GLU A 755 11.54 -49.64 -6.19
CA GLU A 755 12.05 -49.58 -7.58
C GLU A 755 11.50 -48.39 -8.37
N VAL A 756 10.36 -47.83 -7.93
CA VAL A 756 9.66 -46.68 -8.56
C VAL A 756 10.35 -45.35 -8.28
N THR A 757 11.05 -45.22 -7.17
CA THR A 757 11.61 -43.94 -6.72
C THR A 757 13.09 -43.72 -7.05
N ASP A 758 13.75 -44.64 -7.76
CA ASP A 758 15.20 -44.60 -8.06
C ASP A 758 16.05 -44.21 -6.82
N GLY A 759 15.63 -44.64 -5.62
CA GLY A 759 16.26 -44.31 -4.36
C GLY A 759 15.95 -42.88 -3.83
N ARG A 760 14.99 -42.17 -4.40
CA ARG A 760 14.57 -40.80 -4.01
C ARG A 760 13.31 -40.74 -3.15
N GLY A 761 12.86 -41.84 -2.59
CA GLY A 761 11.73 -41.89 -1.67
C GLY A 761 12.03 -41.22 -0.31
N GLY A 762 11.00 -40.97 0.46
CA GLY A 762 11.17 -40.47 1.83
C GLY A 762 11.93 -41.46 2.73
N GLU A 763 12.77 -41.02 3.64
CA GLU A 763 13.64 -41.87 4.47
C GLU A 763 12.96 -42.45 5.71
N GLY A 764 11.61 -42.48 5.76
CA GLY A 764 10.85 -42.94 6.91
C GLY A 764 10.31 -44.36 6.77
N ARG A 765 9.98 -44.99 7.89
CA ARG A 765 9.27 -46.28 7.97
C ARG A 765 7.77 -46.12 8.21
N ASN A 766 7.32 -44.90 8.51
CA ASN A 766 5.94 -44.58 8.80
C ASN A 766 5.48 -43.52 7.79
N ILE A 767 4.52 -43.93 6.93
CA ILE A 767 4.00 -43.09 5.84
C ILE A 767 3.44 -41.75 6.39
N VAL A 768 2.71 -41.78 7.51
CA VAL A 768 2.11 -40.57 8.11
C VAL A 768 3.18 -39.58 8.53
N ASN A 769 4.24 -40.05 9.20
CA ASN A 769 5.35 -39.22 9.61
C ASN A 769 6.11 -38.64 8.41
N VAL A 770 6.33 -39.43 7.34
CA VAL A 770 6.98 -38.93 6.12
C VAL A 770 6.14 -37.87 5.45
N ILE A 771 4.81 -38.03 5.39
CA ILE A 771 3.92 -37.02 4.83
C ILE A 771 4.06 -35.71 5.64
N LEU A 772 4.01 -35.75 6.98
CA LEU A 772 4.04 -34.60 7.84
C LEU A 772 5.40 -33.88 7.88
N VAL A 773 6.51 -34.61 7.75
CA VAL A 773 7.86 -34.06 7.94
C VAL A 773 8.55 -33.75 6.62
N ASP A 774 8.28 -34.49 5.57
CA ASP A 774 8.93 -34.36 4.26
C ASP A 774 7.97 -33.74 3.22
N PHE A 775 6.95 -34.44 2.78
CA PHE A 775 6.02 -33.94 1.74
C PHE A 775 5.29 -32.64 2.13
N ARG A 776 4.93 -32.51 3.42
CA ARG A 776 4.20 -31.36 3.98
C ARG A 776 4.97 -30.66 5.11
N GLY A 777 6.29 -30.72 5.06
CA GLY A 777 7.14 -30.13 6.10
C GLY A 777 6.92 -28.63 6.34
N PHE A 778 6.52 -27.88 5.30
CA PHE A 778 6.14 -26.45 5.45
C PHE A 778 4.89 -26.24 6.29
N ASP A 779 3.90 -27.13 6.21
CA ASP A 779 2.69 -27.05 7.03
C ASP A 779 3.05 -27.22 8.51
N THR A 780 3.87 -28.25 8.80
CA THR A 780 4.37 -28.52 10.17
C THR A 780 5.22 -27.37 10.71
N LEU A 781 6.08 -26.77 9.89
CA LEU A 781 6.84 -25.58 10.25
C LEU A 781 5.92 -24.38 10.56
N GLY A 782 4.86 -24.22 9.77
CA GLY A 782 3.82 -23.21 10.00
C GLY A 782 3.11 -23.41 11.33
N GLU A 783 2.72 -24.64 11.65
CA GLU A 783 2.07 -25.00 12.92
C GLU A 783 3.00 -24.74 14.13
N ILE A 784 4.26 -25.11 14.06
CA ILE A 784 5.26 -24.83 15.11
C ILE A 784 5.42 -23.32 15.29
N THR A 785 5.44 -22.57 14.20
CA THR A 785 5.56 -21.11 14.23
C THR A 785 4.34 -20.46 14.92
N VAL A 786 3.13 -20.95 14.63
CA VAL A 786 1.90 -20.48 15.29
C VAL A 786 1.93 -20.79 16.79
N LEU A 787 2.34 -22.00 17.16
CA LEU A 787 2.48 -22.38 18.59
C LEU A 787 3.52 -21.54 19.31
N ALA A 788 4.67 -21.29 18.68
CA ALA A 788 5.72 -20.43 19.25
C ALA A 788 5.22 -18.98 19.41
N THR A 789 4.49 -18.46 18.45
CA THR A 789 3.90 -17.12 18.49
C THR A 789 2.84 -17.03 19.60
N ALA A 790 1.99 -18.05 19.75
CA ALA A 790 1.00 -18.13 20.82
C ALA A 790 1.68 -18.19 22.20
N ALA A 791 2.74 -18.99 22.35
CA ALA A 791 3.51 -19.09 23.59
C ALA A 791 4.17 -17.75 23.96
N LEU A 792 4.74 -17.04 22.99
CA LEU A 792 5.29 -15.68 23.19
C LEU A 792 4.19 -14.69 23.56
N GLY A 793 3.01 -14.79 22.95
CA GLY A 793 1.84 -13.99 23.29
C GLY A 793 1.41 -14.21 24.74
N VAL A 794 1.27 -15.44 25.16
CA VAL A 794 0.96 -15.81 26.56
C VAL A 794 2.05 -15.31 27.49
N TRP A 795 3.32 -15.49 27.14
CA TRP A 795 4.44 -15.01 27.97
C TRP A 795 4.43 -13.49 28.14
N SER A 796 4.09 -12.75 27.09
CA SER A 796 3.98 -11.29 27.15
C SER A 796 2.86 -10.80 28.09
N MET A 797 1.80 -11.62 28.26
CA MET A 797 0.67 -11.34 29.13
C MET A 797 0.94 -11.70 30.61
N LEU A 798 1.93 -12.55 30.89
CA LEU A 798 2.28 -12.88 32.24
C LEU A 798 2.92 -11.65 32.91
N PRO A 799 2.45 -11.25 34.12
CA PRO A 799 3.05 -10.12 34.81
C PRO A 799 4.52 -10.44 35.08
N GLY A 800 5.40 -9.74 34.38
CA GLY A 800 6.83 -9.87 34.58
C GLY A 800 7.15 -9.63 36.03
N ARG A 801 7.87 -10.56 36.68
CA ARG A 801 8.51 -10.29 37.96
C ARG A 801 9.36 -9.05 37.79
N ARG A 802 8.82 -7.87 38.18
CA ARG A 802 9.62 -6.67 38.35
C ARG A 802 10.72 -7.05 39.33
N ARG A 803 11.94 -7.19 38.84
CA ARG A 803 13.13 -7.15 39.69
C ARG A 803 13.01 -5.85 40.49
N HIS A 804 12.74 -5.95 41.81
CA HIS A 804 12.93 -4.88 42.75
C HIS A 804 14.38 -4.38 42.55
N ARG A 805 14.55 -3.34 41.81
CA ARG A 805 15.74 -2.49 41.91
C ARG A 805 15.49 -1.69 43.18
N ASN A 806 16.23 -2.01 44.22
CA ASN A 806 16.28 -1.24 45.45
C ASN A 806 16.71 0.19 45.07
N ASP A 807 15.74 1.09 44.99
CA ASP A 807 15.95 2.51 45.16
C ASP A 807 15.30 2.83 46.52
N GLU A 808 16.14 2.87 47.54
CA GLU A 808 15.84 3.53 48.79
C GLU A 808 15.58 5.01 48.51
N GLY A 809 14.40 5.49 48.89
CA GLY A 809 14.16 6.90 49.06
C GLY A 809 12.86 7.43 48.47
N GLN A 810 11.84 7.37 49.24
CA GLN A 810 10.71 8.29 49.55
C GLN A 810 9.32 7.67 49.44
N PRO A 811 8.45 7.85 50.43
CA PRO A 811 7.08 7.37 50.46
C PRO A 811 6.17 8.42 49.83
N GLY A 812 5.58 8.10 48.69
CA GLY A 812 4.53 8.86 48.08
C GLY A 812 3.33 7.96 47.79
N THR A 813 2.32 8.06 48.61
CA THR A 813 1.00 7.47 48.46
C THR A 813 0.34 7.89 47.15
N ILE A 814 0.06 6.95 46.25
CA ILE A 814 -0.90 7.15 45.17
C ILE A 814 -2.02 6.14 45.35
N ALA A 815 -3.17 6.65 45.75
CA ALA A 815 -4.43 5.94 45.75
C ALA A 815 -4.87 5.73 44.30
N VAL A 816 -5.13 4.46 43.95
CA VAL A 816 -5.79 4.11 42.67
C VAL A 816 -7.28 4.08 42.96
N GLU A 817 -8.00 5.09 42.52
CA GLU A 817 -9.45 5.04 42.38
C GLU A 817 -9.78 4.16 41.16
N VAL A 818 -10.47 3.06 41.40
CA VAL A 818 -11.14 2.24 40.41
C VAL A 818 -12.54 2.82 40.25
N GLU A 819 -12.74 3.57 39.16
CA GLU A 819 -14.09 3.91 38.75
C GLU A 819 -14.71 2.78 37.92
N ARG A 820 -15.98 2.48 38.20
CA ARG A 820 -16.87 1.44 37.68
C ARG A 820 -17.28 1.62 36.22
#